data_dc9a774a5c94815e942ac33a7c76618c
#
_entry.id   dc9a774a5c94815e942ac33a7c76618c
#
_cell.length_a   1.000
_cell.length_b   1.000
_cell.length_c   1.000
_cell.angle_alpha   90.00
_cell.angle_beta   90.00
_cell.angle_gamma   90.00
#
_symmetry.space_group_name_H-M   'P 1'
#
loop_
_entity.id
_entity.type
_entity.pdbx_description
1 polymer ?
#
loop_
_entity_poly.entity_id
_entity_poly.type
_entity_poly.pdbx_seq_one_letter_code
_entity_poly.pdbx_strand_id
1 'polypeptide(L)'
;MATRKDIAREAGVSQGTVSNVLNGRGNVSSEKIRLVESAAAKLGYTINERARILRKGSSNILSVILPNLTFPQYEQFYNSFQKYAESRNYRTYLYTTDDNATREKEIISRLRSDMVAGIAAVSCLSDAPESYSKGGIRENEVLFVERSASSSCHYIGFDYAQAGRYFGRMAAASGPVRLGIVTDILPHSNELAFCQAFTETLREDQRKNLCTIQVTYSRRHHQILQALQSGVPESFYLASFSYASTLKDILANFYPECSPAIHTPSPLFTMPEQHFDKYELNYALLGQEAARMLLENLDSQSWKPRQVLLNADGRRDWTVSVPNGTGHPDKLNLLLLTSPETLAIQSLAKLYTQQTGIRIECTLRSYDEIYSMLSQPESLRNFDIIRLDVTFLSWFADRILTPLEEMDPSIRDVMAQYASGIADNYSSFNGHLYALPFSPSVQILCYRKDLFENTMLKRIYQEQYRATLEPPVTFKDFHQIAAFFTRANNPASPVTYGASLTLGRKSVAASEFMTRYRASSLRLHNADGKLDLNEEIGRQALEQLIDLKPYVHQPTYSWWSDTAAGFSAGEEAMTIIYSNYAQTLVKPSSKVLGKIGVALVPGQNPLLGGGSLGIPRGSVHPQEALRFLRWLCSEPVSSATALLNGIATCQDTYDNMDIQNSYPWMKVVRDSFSKVTDLRPPLRHAEPFNERQFLNIIGATTQEAYQGKLTPEEAIAEVRNEIRRKMD
;
A
#
# COMPACT_ATOMS: atom_id res chain seq x y z
N MET A 1 -36.21 -7.16 -26.67
CA MET A 1 -35.47 -7.24 -25.37
C MET A 1 -36.44 -7.74 -24.32
N ALA A 2 -36.02 -8.69 -23.50
CA ALA A 2 -36.80 -9.17 -22.38
C ALA A 2 -37.05 -8.03 -21.37
N THR A 3 -38.23 -8.03 -20.76
CA THR A 3 -38.66 -7.02 -19.77
C THR A 3 -38.75 -7.64 -18.37
N ARG A 4 -38.80 -6.83 -17.33
CA ARG A 4 -39.08 -7.29 -15.95
C ARG A 4 -40.37 -8.09 -15.84
N LYS A 5 -41.37 -7.79 -16.70
CA LYS A 5 -42.62 -8.51 -16.79
C LYS A 5 -42.43 -9.92 -17.38
N ASP A 6 -41.53 -10.07 -18.32
CA ASP A 6 -41.21 -11.37 -18.91
C ASP A 6 -40.46 -12.26 -17.90
N ILE A 7 -39.52 -11.68 -17.16
CA ILE A 7 -38.84 -12.39 -16.06
C ILE A 7 -39.84 -12.81 -14.98
N ALA A 8 -40.76 -11.93 -14.60
CA ALA A 8 -41.79 -12.23 -13.58
C ALA A 8 -42.66 -13.41 -14.00
N ARG A 9 -43.03 -13.46 -15.27
CA ARG A 9 -43.81 -14.56 -15.85
C ARG A 9 -43.02 -15.85 -15.91
N GLU A 10 -41.77 -15.83 -16.38
CA GLU A 10 -40.91 -16.99 -16.49
C GLU A 10 -40.53 -17.56 -15.09
N ALA A 11 -40.27 -16.69 -14.13
CA ALA A 11 -39.91 -17.08 -12.75
C ALA A 11 -41.11 -17.40 -11.86
N GLY A 12 -42.34 -17.17 -12.32
CA GLY A 12 -43.59 -17.36 -11.51
C GLY A 12 -43.69 -16.47 -10.29
N VAL A 13 -43.13 -15.24 -10.34
CA VAL A 13 -43.13 -14.30 -9.22
C VAL A 13 -43.70 -12.93 -9.62
N SER A 14 -43.99 -12.05 -8.63
CA SER A 14 -44.44 -10.70 -8.92
C SER A 14 -43.33 -9.82 -9.54
N GLN A 15 -43.73 -8.80 -10.32
CA GLN A 15 -42.77 -7.79 -10.84
C GLN A 15 -42.04 -7.05 -9.71
N GLY A 16 -42.68 -6.86 -8.56
CA GLY A 16 -42.08 -6.30 -7.36
C GLY A 16 -40.95 -7.19 -6.83
N THR A 17 -41.15 -8.52 -6.82
CA THR A 17 -40.13 -9.51 -6.45
C THR A 17 -38.96 -9.45 -7.42
N VAL A 18 -39.21 -9.45 -8.74
CA VAL A 18 -38.13 -9.28 -9.75
C VAL A 18 -37.37 -7.99 -9.55
N SER A 19 -38.09 -6.89 -9.32
CA SER A 19 -37.45 -5.58 -9.08
C SER A 19 -36.56 -5.60 -7.83
N ASN A 20 -37.00 -6.24 -6.75
CA ASN A 20 -36.23 -6.36 -5.52
C ASN A 20 -34.99 -7.23 -5.71
N VAL A 21 -35.10 -8.37 -6.36
CA VAL A 21 -33.96 -9.25 -6.66
C VAL A 21 -32.94 -8.54 -7.52
N LEU A 22 -33.34 -7.97 -8.67
CA LEU A 22 -32.45 -7.31 -9.63
C LEU A 22 -31.77 -6.04 -9.06
N ASN A 23 -32.35 -5.41 -8.03
CA ASN A 23 -31.75 -4.24 -7.37
C ASN A 23 -31.06 -4.61 -6.05
N GLY A 24 -30.97 -5.91 -5.68
CA GLY A 24 -30.41 -6.33 -4.40
C GLY A 24 -31.14 -5.81 -3.17
N ARG A 25 -32.46 -5.53 -3.29
CA ARG A 25 -33.28 -4.89 -2.24
C ARG A 25 -34.40 -5.82 -1.80
N GLY A 26 -34.81 -5.64 -0.55
CA GLY A 26 -35.98 -6.32 0.01
C GLY A 26 -35.66 -7.73 0.54
N ASN A 27 -36.60 -8.25 1.33
CA ASN A 27 -36.49 -9.54 2.00
C ASN A 27 -37.08 -10.63 1.08
N VAL A 28 -36.32 -11.07 0.05
CA VAL A 28 -36.72 -12.09 -0.91
C VAL A 28 -36.03 -13.42 -0.56
N SER A 29 -36.76 -14.54 -0.53
CA SER A 29 -36.18 -15.87 -0.21
C SER A 29 -35.16 -16.30 -1.25
N SER A 30 -34.17 -17.11 -0.83
CA SER A 30 -33.12 -17.68 -1.68
C SER A 30 -33.70 -18.46 -2.87
N GLU A 31 -34.81 -19.16 -2.70
CA GLU A 31 -35.52 -19.85 -3.76
C GLU A 31 -36.03 -18.88 -4.84
N LYS A 32 -36.70 -17.78 -4.43
CA LYS A 32 -37.20 -16.77 -5.38
C LYS A 32 -36.05 -16.01 -6.08
N ILE A 33 -34.93 -15.76 -5.38
CA ILE A 33 -33.72 -15.19 -6.01
C ILE A 33 -33.23 -16.10 -7.11
N ARG A 34 -33.07 -17.40 -6.84
CA ARG A 34 -32.63 -18.39 -7.82
C ARG A 34 -33.55 -18.48 -9.05
N LEU A 35 -34.88 -18.47 -8.82
CA LEU A 35 -35.86 -18.48 -9.91
C LEU A 35 -35.75 -17.23 -10.80
N VAL A 36 -35.61 -16.05 -10.19
CA VAL A 36 -35.49 -14.78 -10.93
C VAL A 36 -34.16 -14.71 -11.70
N GLU A 37 -33.04 -15.09 -11.09
CA GLU A 37 -31.72 -15.09 -11.75
C GLU A 37 -31.66 -16.09 -12.91
N SER A 38 -32.22 -17.30 -12.72
CA SER A 38 -32.32 -18.30 -13.78
C SER A 38 -33.19 -17.82 -14.94
N ALA A 39 -34.34 -17.22 -14.64
CA ALA A 39 -35.23 -16.65 -15.66
C ALA A 39 -34.58 -15.46 -16.40
N ALA A 40 -33.89 -14.59 -15.69
CA ALA A 40 -33.16 -13.46 -16.27
C ALA A 40 -32.04 -13.93 -17.21
N ALA A 41 -31.25 -14.93 -16.80
CA ALA A 41 -30.21 -15.54 -17.62
C ALA A 41 -30.78 -16.24 -18.88
N LYS A 42 -31.85 -17.03 -18.72
CA LYS A 42 -32.55 -17.72 -19.82
C LYS A 42 -33.10 -16.74 -20.86
N LEU A 43 -33.62 -15.59 -20.42
CA LEU A 43 -34.20 -14.56 -21.27
C LEU A 43 -33.15 -13.55 -21.81
N GLY A 44 -31.88 -13.67 -21.44
CA GLY A 44 -30.84 -12.73 -21.83
C GLY A 44 -31.10 -11.31 -21.36
N TYR A 45 -31.72 -11.16 -20.16
CA TYR A 45 -32.09 -9.85 -19.65
C TYR A 45 -30.87 -9.10 -19.13
N THR A 46 -30.67 -7.89 -19.64
CA THR A 46 -29.71 -6.90 -19.08
C THR A 46 -30.44 -5.67 -18.58
N ILE A 47 -30.00 -5.13 -17.45
CA ILE A 47 -30.60 -3.91 -16.87
C ILE A 47 -30.41 -2.75 -17.86
N ASN A 48 -31.51 -2.11 -18.27
CA ASN A 48 -31.43 -0.95 -19.14
C ASN A 48 -31.06 0.30 -18.30
N GLU A 49 -29.77 0.57 -18.21
CA GLU A 49 -29.21 1.73 -17.51
C GLU A 49 -29.74 3.07 -18.05
N ARG A 50 -29.94 3.20 -19.38
CA ARG A 50 -30.48 4.42 -20.00
C ARG A 50 -31.88 4.76 -19.48
N ALA A 51 -32.73 3.76 -19.30
CA ALA A 51 -34.08 3.97 -18.73
C ALA A 51 -34.04 4.33 -17.24
N ARG A 52 -32.96 3.96 -16.53
CA ARG A 52 -32.74 4.32 -15.12
C ARG A 52 -32.29 5.78 -14.99
N ILE A 53 -31.37 6.21 -15.85
CA ILE A 53 -30.84 7.57 -15.93
C ILE A 53 -31.94 8.56 -16.27
N LEU A 54 -32.77 8.27 -17.29
CA LEU A 54 -33.91 9.11 -17.70
C LEU A 54 -34.94 9.32 -16.57
N ARG A 55 -35.10 8.35 -15.67
CA ARG A 55 -36.03 8.46 -14.54
C ARG A 55 -35.44 9.22 -13.35
N LYS A 56 -34.09 9.18 -13.16
CA LYS A 56 -33.39 9.87 -12.07
C LYS A 56 -33.00 11.32 -12.42
N GLY A 57 -32.96 11.67 -13.71
CA GLY A 57 -32.52 12.99 -14.20
C GLY A 57 -30.98 13.23 -14.11
N SER A 58 -30.22 12.27 -13.57
CA SER A 58 -28.76 12.32 -13.52
C SER A 58 -28.16 10.92 -13.65
N SER A 59 -26.96 10.82 -14.24
CA SER A 59 -26.21 9.58 -14.32
C SER A 59 -25.26 9.43 -13.11
N ASN A 60 -24.78 8.22 -12.85
CA ASN A 60 -23.69 7.98 -11.93
C ASN A 60 -22.36 7.90 -12.73
N ILE A 61 -22.13 8.87 -13.62
CA ILE A 61 -20.95 8.91 -14.48
C ILE A 61 -20.23 10.22 -14.22
N LEU A 62 -18.93 10.11 -13.88
CA LEU A 62 -18.01 11.25 -13.87
C LEU A 62 -17.16 11.16 -15.14
N SER A 63 -16.84 12.31 -15.73
CA SER A 63 -15.95 12.37 -16.88
C SER A 63 -14.63 13.00 -16.49
N VAL A 64 -13.57 12.45 -17.04
CA VAL A 64 -12.21 12.99 -16.89
C VAL A 64 -11.72 13.39 -18.27
N ILE A 65 -11.26 14.64 -18.42
CA ILE A 65 -10.68 15.17 -19.65
C ILE A 65 -9.21 15.44 -19.37
N LEU A 66 -8.33 14.77 -20.12
CA LEU A 66 -6.87 14.87 -20.00
C LEU A 66 -6.23 15.27 -21.35
N PRO A 67 -5.04 15.83 -21.34
CA PRO A 67 -4.30 16.04 -22.58
C PRO A 67 -4.05 14.73 -23.34
N ASN A 68 -3.54 13.71 -22.63
CA ASN A 68 -3.26 12.37 -23.19
C ASN A 68 -3.04 11.36 -22.04
N LEU A 69 -2.76 10.10 -22.39
CA LEU A 69 -2.36 9.03 -21.45
C LEU A 69 -0.94 8.52 -21.71
N THR A 70 -0.18 9.19 -22.54
CA THR A 70 1.20 8.78 -22.87
C THR A 70 2.15 8.98 -21.69
N PHE A 71 1.81 9.90 -20.79
CA PHE A 71 2.67 10.30 -19.70
C PHE A 71 2.18 9.79 -18.34
N PRO A 72 3.09 9.31 -17.48
CA PRO A 72 2.75 8.66 -16.21
C PRO A 72 1.91 9.52 -15.25
N GLN A 73 2.07 10.85 -15.28
CA GLN A 73 1.31 11.74 -14.41
C GLN A 73 -0.21 11.63 -14.63
N TYR A 74 -0.64 11.56 -15.88
CA TYR A 74 -2.07 11.48 -16.20
C TYR A 74 -2.63 10.07 -15.98
N GLU A 75 -1.80 9.05 -16.13
CA GLU A 75 -2.15 7.68 -15.76
C GLU A 75 -2.37 7.56 -14.25
N GLN A 76 -1.41 8.03 -13.43
CA GLN A 76 -1.52 8.02 -11.97
C GLN A 76 -2.76 8.80 -11.48
N PHE A 77 -2.98 9.98 -12.06
CA PHE A 77 -4.16 10.81 -11.77
C PHE A 77 -5.45 10.04 -12.06
N TYR A 78 -5.61 9.52 -13.29
CA TYR A 78 -6.84 8.85 -13.71
C TYR A 78 -7.13 7.59 -12.91
N ASN A 79 -6.15 6.73 -12.70
CA ASN A 79 -6.31 5.49 -11.94
C ASN A 79 -6.78 5.76 -10.51
N SER A 80 -6.24 6.78 -9.88
CA SER A 80 -6.59 7.16 -8.52
C SER A 80 -7.98 7.82 -8.44
N PHE A 81 -8.29 8.70 -9.38
CA PHE A 81 -9.60 9.31 -9.53
C PHE A 81 -10.69 8.26 -9.74
N GLN A 82 -10.47 7.32 -10.67
CA GLN A 82 -11.40 6.23 -10.96
C GLN A 82 -11.65 5.36 -9.73
N LYS A 83 -10.59 4.92 -9.04
CA LYS A 83 -10.69 4.08 -7.84
C LYS A 83 -11.53 4.75 -6.75
N TYR A 84 -11.33 6.05 -6.54
CA TYR A 84 -12.14 6.80 -5.57
C TYR A 84 -13.60 6.92 -6.02
N ALA A 85 -13.86 7.25 -7.29
CA ALA A 85 -15.21 7.36 -7.86
C ALA A 85 -15.97 6.03 -7.75
N GLU A 86 -15.33 4.91 -8.10
CA GLU A 86 -15.90 3.56 -7.99
C GLU A 86 -16.27 3.20 -6.55
N SER A 87 -15.45 3.58 -5.56
CA SER A 87 -15.76 3.38 -4.13
C SER A 87 -17.03 4.13 -3.68
N ARG A 88 -17.46 5.12 -4.46
CA ARG A 88 -18.68 5.92 -4.27
C ARG A 88 -19.81 5.55 -5.25
N ASN A 89 -19.67 4.40 -5.95
CA ASN A 89 -20.62 3.90 -6.95
C ASN A 89 -20.79 4.81 -8.18
N TYR A 90 -19.74 5.55 -8.57
CA TYR A 90 -19.67 6.27 -9.82
C TYR A 90 -18.79 5.52 -10.81
N ARG A 91 -19.18 5.55 -12.10
CA ARG A 91 -18.34 5.11 -13.23
C ARG A 91 -17.58 6.30 -13.78
N THR A 92 -16.45 6.08 -14.41
CA THR A 92 -15.66 7.14 -15.04
C THR A 92 -15.59 6.95 -16.55
N TYR A 93 -15.72 8.05 -17.29
CA TYR A 93 -15.41 8.13 -18.71
C TYR A 93 -14.20 9.01 -18.90
N LEU A 94 -13.26 8.54 -19.70
CA LEU A 94 -12.03 9.23 -20.03
C LEU A 94 -12.05 9.75 -21.46
N TYR A 95 -11.69 11.01 -21.62
CA TYR A 95 -11.51 11.66 -22.90
C TYR A 95 -10.10 12.28 -22.96
N THR A 96 -9.48 12.23 -24.15
CA THR A 96 -8.19 12.88 -24.40
C THR A 96 -8.34 13.96 -25.45
N THR A 97 -7.68 15.11 -25.21
CA THR A 97 -7.76 16.28 -26.10
C THR A 97 -6.55 16.40 -27.02
N ASP A 98 -5.39 15.83 -26.67
CA ASP A 98 -4.09 16.08 -27.31
C ASP A 98 -3.75 17.59 -27.35
N ASP A 99 -4.19 18.34 -26.32
CA ASP A 99 -4.13 19.79 -26.20
C ASP A 99 -4.77 20.51 -27.42
N ASN A 100 -5.81 19.91 -28.01
CA ASN A 100 -6.55 20.46 -29.13
C ASN A 100 -7.86 21.11 -28.68
N ALA A 101 -7.93 22.44 -28.74
CA ALA A 101 -9.09 23.23 -28.31
C ALA A 101 -10.39 22.86 -29.02
N THR A 102 -10.34 22.53 -30.33
CA THR A 102 -11.54 22.11 -31.08
C THR A 102 -12.07 20.79 -30.57
N ARG A 103 -11.16 19.83 -30.34
CA ARG A 103 -11.52 18.51 -29.80
C ARG A 103 -12.13 18.61 -28.39
N GLU A 104 -11.59 19.49 -27.53
CA GLU A 104 -12.17 19.69 -26.20
C GLU A 104 -13.61 20.24 -26.29
N LYS A 105 -13.86 21.22 -27.16
CA LYS A 105 -15.21 21.76 -27.41
C LYS A 105 -16.19 20.70 -27.92
N GLU A 106 -15.75 19.79 -28.79
CA GLU A 106 -16.56 18.65 -29.23
C GLU A 106 -16.87 17.69 -28.10
N ILE A 107 -15.90 17.41 -27.22
CA ILE A 107 -16.09 16.57 -26.03
C ILE A 107 -17.13 17.21 -25.11
N ILE A 108 -17.03 18.48 -24.78
CA ILE A 108 -17.99 19.23 -23.95
C ILE A 108 -19.43 19.05 -24.47
N SER A 109 -19.60 19.19 -25.79
CA SER A 109 -20.92 19.00 -26.43
C SER A 109 -21.50 17.60 -26.24
N ARG A 110 -20.65 16.55 -26.26
CA ARG A 110 -21.05 15.14 -26.03
C ARG A 110 -21.43 14.87 -24.59
N LEU A 111 -20.65 15.40 -23.64
CA LEU A 111 -20.85 15.17 -22.20
C LEU A 111 -22.23 15.57 -21.73
N ARG A 112 -22.76 16.67 -22.29
CA ARG A 112 -24.15 17.07 -22.01
C ARG A 112 -25.17 16.05 -22.51
N SER A 113 -24.96 15.52 -23.72
CA SER A 113 -25.84 14.49 -24.30
C SER A 113 -25.82 13.19 -23.48
N ASP A 114 -24.67 12.86 -22.91
CA ASP A 114 -24.48 11.67 -22.08
C ASP A 114 -24.93 11.86 -20.62
N MET A 115 -25.42 13.06 -20.26
CA MET A 115 -25.93 13.41 -18.93
C MET A 115 -24.95 13.04 -17.82
N VAL A 116 -23.66 13.34 -17.98
CA VAL A 116 -22.65 13.08 -16.95
C VAL A 116 -22.94 13.88 -15.69
N ALA A 117 -22.65 13.32 -14.53
CA ALA A 117 -22.89 13.96 -13.24
C ALA A 117 -21.87 15.08 -12.96
N GLY A 118 -20.61 14.88 -13.37
CA GLY A 118 -19.53 15.84 -13.15
C GLY A 118 -18.33 15.60 -14.03
N ILE A 119 -17.48 16.60 -14.13
CA ILE A 119 -16.32 16.64 -15.02
C ILE A 119 -15.09 17.11 -14.26
N ALA A 120 -14.00 16.37 -14.33
CA ALA A 120 -12.66 16.82 -13.94
C ALA A 120 -11.84 17.07 -15.22
N ALA A 121 -11.31 18.29 -15.42
CA ALA A 121 -10.69 18.68 -16.68
C ALA A 121 -9.32 19.31 -16.49
N VAL A 122 -8.30 18.74 -17.16
CA VAL A 122 -7.05 19.41 -17.47
C VAL A 122 -7.27 20.12 -18.82
N SER A 123 -7.85 21.31 -18.76
CA SER A 123 -8.32 22.02 -19.96
C SER A 123 -7.17 22.66 -20.75
N CYS A 124 -7.27 22.62 -22.07
CA CYS A 124 -6.40 23.37 -22.98
C CYS A 124 -7.04 24.68 -23.52
N LEU A 125 -8.27 25.01 -23.07
CA LEU A 125 -9.00 26.18 -23.52
C LEU A 125 -8.56 27.44 -22.76
N SER A 126 -8.27 28.49 -23.45
CA SER A 126 -8.02 29.83 -22.87
C SER A 126 -9.32 30.46 -22.30
N ASP A 127 -10.47 30.07 -22.86
CA ASP A 127 -11.84 30.51 -22.49
C ASP A 127 -12.60 29.37 -21.81
N ALA A 128 -11.93 28.50 -21.06
CA ALA A 128 -12.52 27.27 -20.50
C ALA A 128 -13.82 27.52 -19.73
N PRO A 129 -13.93 28.44 -18.74
CA PRO A 129 -15.18 28.64 -17.99
C PRO A 129 -16.37 28.95 -18.89
N GLU A 130 -16.15 29.84 -19.88
CA GLU A 130 -17.18 30.24 -20.83
C GLU A 130 -17.56 29.11 -21.78
N SER A 131 -16.59 28.36 -22.28
CA SER A 131 -16.82 27.22 -23.17
C SER A 131 -17.62 26.11 -22.48
N TYR A 132 -17.32 25.78 -21.23
CA TYR A 132 -18.08 24.79 -20.45
C TYR A 132 -19.49 25.28 -20.15
N SER A 133 -19.65 26.55 -19.75
CA SER A 133 -20.97 27.16 -19.50
C SER A 133 -21.82 27.21 -20.78
N LYS A 134 -21.27 27.63 -21.93
CA LYS A 134 -21.95 27.59 -23.24
C LYS A 134 -22.33 26.16 -23.65
N GLY A 135 -21.52 25.18 -23.31
CA GLY A 135 -21.84 23.77 -23.46
C GLY A 135 -22.97 23.27 -22.54
N GLY A 136 -23.43 24.13 -21.62
CA GLY A 136 -24.55 23.87 -20.69
C GLY A 136 -24.13 23.05 -19.48
N ILE A 137 -22.83 23.03 -19.14
CA ILE A 137 -22.28 22.45 -17.92
C ILE A 137 -22.37 23.50 -16.81
N ARG A 138 -22.91 23.14 -15.66
CA ARG A 138 -23.02 24.05 -14.53
C ARG A 138 -21.66 24.19 -13.81
N GLU A 139 -21.47 25.30 -13.12
CA GLU A 139 -20.21 25.63 -12.45
C GLU A 139 -19.83 24.60 -11.37
N ASN A 140 -20.81 23.99 -10.67
CA ASN A 140 -20.57 22.94 -9.68
C ASN A 140 -20.35 21.55 -10.30
N GLU A 141 -20.59 21.39 -11.60
CA GLU A 141 -20.40 20.14 -12.34
C GLU A 141 -18.98 20.02 -12.95
N VAL A 142 -18.17 21.10 -12.91
CA VAL A 142 -16.81 21.08 -13.45
C VAL A 142 -15.79 21.45 -12.39
N LEU A 143 -14.71 20.67 -12.35
CA LEU A 143 -13.51 20.90 -11.57
C LEU A 143 -12.31 20.98 -12.53
N PHE A 144 -11.65 22.14 -12.57
CA PHE A 144 -10.40 22.28 -13.31
C PHE A 144 -9.24 21.71 -12.50
N VAL A 145 -8.38 20.96 -13.17
CA VAL A 145 -7.29 20.21 -12.53
C VAL A 145 -5.97 20.66 -13.16
N GLU A 146 -4.94 20.81 -12.35
CA GLU A 146 -3.56 21.16 -12.72
C GLU A 146 -3.42 22.52 -13.46
N ARG A 147 -4.28 22.81 -14.42
CA ARG A 147 -4.32 24.06 -15.19
C ARG A 147 -5.47 24.93 -14.67
N SER A 148 -5.15 26.06 -14.06
CA SER A 148 -6.16 26.99 -13.53
C SER A 148 -6.81 27.75 -14.67
N ALA A 149 -8.14 27.70 -14.73
CA ALA A 149 -8.90 28.43 -15.74
C ALA A 149 -9.30 29.85 -15.27
N SER A 150 -9.67 30.00 -13.99
CA SER A 150 -10.03 31.26 -13.36
C SER A 150 -10.12 31.10 -11.84
N SER A 151 -9.89 32.17 -11.09
CA SER A 151 -10.11 32.20 -9.63
C SER A 151 -11.59 32.06 -9.24
N SER A 152 -12.51 32.25 -10.18
CA SER A 152 -13.96 32.08 -9.99
C SER A 152 -14.44 30.65 -10.21
N CYS A 153 -13.58 29.69 -10.56
CA CYS A 153 -13.95 28.29 -10.80
C CYS A 153 -13.43 27.37 -9.69
N HIS A 154 -13.97 26.17 -9.61
CA HIS A 154 -13.37 25.11 -8.81
C HIS A 154 -12.07 24.65 -9.45
N TYR A 155 -11.01 24.61 -8.65
CA TYR A 155 -9.67 24.22 -9.11
C TYR A 155 -8.92 23.42 -8.05
N ILE A 156 -8.16 22.45 -8.50
CA ILE A 156 -7.19 21.71 -7.71
C ILE A 156 -5.91 21.46 -8.52
N GLY A 157 -4.75 21.67 -7.91
CA GLY A 157 -3.44 21.47 -8.55
C GLY A 157 -2.30 21.52 -7.56
N PHE A 158 -1.07 21.64 -8.09
CA PHE A 158 0.14 21.83 -7.29
C PHE A 158 0.67 23.27 -7.38
N ASP A 159 1.45 23.68 -6.37
CA ASP A 159 2.21 24.93 -6.43
C ASP A 159 3.47 24.78 -7.32
N TYR A 160 3.30 24.91 -8.63
CA TYR A 160 4.41 24.87 -9.57
C TYR A 160 5.42 26.02 -9.40
N ALA A 161 5.01 27.13 -8.80
CA ALA A 161 5.94 28.22 -8.47
C ALA A 161 6.93 27.77 -7.38
N GLN A 162 6.53 26.90 -6.47
CA GLN A 162 7.44 26.31 -5.48
C GLN A 162 8.54 25.47 -6.15
N ALA A 163 8.18 24.63 -7.12
CA ALA A 163 9.14 23.87 -7.91
C ALA A 163 10.08 24.80 -8.73
N GLY A 164 9.52 25.84 -9.33
CA GLY A 164 10.31 26.85 -10.04
C GLY A 164 11.32 27.56 -9.14
N ARG A 165 10.91 27.98 -7.94
CA ARG A 165 11.82 28.58 -6.93
C ARG A 165 12.87 27.59 -6.45
N TYR A 166 12.53 26.33 -6.28
CA TYR A 166 13.47 25.29 -5.86
C TYR A 166 14.59 25.14 -6.88
N PHE A 167 14.26 24.89 -8.13
CA PHE A 167 15.25 24.75 -9.20
C PHE A 167 15.98 26.06 -9.52
N GLY A 168 15.32 27.21 -9.40
CA GLY A 168 15.95 28.49 -9.57
C GLY A 168 17.03 28.79 -8.55
N ARG A 169 16.82 28.45 -7.27
CA ARG A 169 17.88 28.57 -6.22
C ARG A 169 19.05 27.63 -6.51
N MET A 170 18.78 26.43 -6.96
CA MET A 170 19.82 25.48 -7.32
C MET A 170 20.63 25.97 -8.51
N ALA A 171 19.98 26.48 -9.55
CA ALA A 171 20.64 27.12 -10.69
C ALA A 171 21.44 28.36 -10.30
N ALA A 172 20.90 29.20 -9.39
CA ALA A 172 21.60 30.39 -8.90
C ALA A 172 22.87 30.05 -8.11
N ALA A 173 22.91 28.92 -7.43
CA ALA A 173 24.07 28.43 -6.70
C ALA A 173 25.15 27.81 -7.61
N SER A 174 24.81 27.39 -8.82
CA SER A 174 25.79 26.90 -9.80
C SER A 174 26.65 28.07 -10.34
N GLY A 175 27.82 27.74 -10.85
CA GLY A 175 28.72 28.74 -11.47
C GLY A 175 28.12 29.43 -12.73
N PRO A 176 28.90 30.18 -13.49
CA PRO A 176 28.47 30.78 -14.75
C PRO A 176 28.34 29.69 -15.83
N VAL A 177 27.21 29.00 -15.84
CA VAL A 177 26.87 27.92 -16.79
C VAL A 177 25.78 28.41 -17.74
N ARG A 178 25.76 27.88 -18.97
CA ARG A 178 24.70 28.13 -19.94
C ARG A 178 23.47 27.31 -19.56
N LEU A 179 22.39 27.95 -19.12
CA LEU A 179 21.14 27.34 -18.69
C LEU A 179 20.14 27.29 -19.85
N GLY A 180 19.39 26.18 -19.94
CA GLY A 180 18.27 26.03 -20.87
C GLY A 180 16.95 25.92 -20.11
N ILE A 181 15.90 26.58 -20.59
CA ILE A 181 14.53 26.36 -20.15
C ILE A 181 13.67 25.90 -21.33
N VAL A 182 12.90 24.83 -21.15
CA VAL A 182 11.98 24.32 -22.17
C VAL A 182 10.55 24.53 -21.69
N THR A 183 9.73 25.20 -22.52
CA THR A 183 8.33 25.52 -22.20
C THR A 183 7.46 25.43 -23.44
N ASP A 184 6.14 25.37 -23.28
CA ASP A 184 5.20 25.46 -24.39
C ASP A 184 5.24 26.89 -25.03
N ILE A 185 4.90 26.98 -26.30
CA ILE A 185 4.75 28.29 -27.02
C ILE A 185 3.58 29.08 -26.40
N LEU A 186 2.54 28.39 -25.98
CA LEU A 186 1.39 28.93 -25.25
C LEU A 186 1.32 28.26 -23.88
N PRO A 187 2.18 28.65 -22.94
CA PRO A 187 2.28 27.96 -21.67
C PRO A 187 1.00 28.10 -20.86
N HIS A 188 0.58 27.01 -20.27
CA HIS A 188 -0.56 26.97 -19.32
C HIS A 188 -0.18 27.57 -17.97
N SER A 189 -1.17 27.81 -17.12
CA SER A 189 -0.99 28.48 -15.82
C SER A 189 0.08 27.86 -14.92
N ASN A 190 0.18 26.54 -14.88
CA ASN A 190 1.20 25.79 -14.13
C ASN A 190 2.62 26.01 -14.69
N GLU A 191 2.80 25.96 -16.03
CA GLU A 191 4.09 26.23 -16.67
C GLU A 191 4.51 27.69 -16.52
N LEU A 192 3.56 28.65 -16.66
CA LEU A 192 3.80 30.06 -16.41
C LEU A 192 4.30 30.30 -14.99
N ALA A 193 3.62 29.72 -13.99
CA ALA A 193 4.00 29.85 -12.59
C ALA A 193 5.41 29.31 -12.32
N PHE A 194 5.74 28.15 -12.92
CA PHE A 194 7.09 27.56 -12.83
C PHE A 194 8.14 28.48 -13.47
N CYS A 195 7.96 28.86 -14.75
CA CYS A 195 8.93 29.62 -15.50
C CYS A 195 9.18 30.99 -14.87
N GLN A 196 8.12 31.69 -14.43
CA GLN A 196 8.23 32.95 -13.74
C GLN A 196 9.04 32.84 -12.47
N ALA A 197 8.65 31.91 -11.56
CA ALA A 197 9.31 31.72 -10.29
C ALA A 197 10.77 31.27 -10.45
N PHE A 198 11.07 30.41 -11.44
CA PHE A 198 12.42 30.03 -11.80
C PHE A 198 13.25 31.22 -12.21
N THR A 199 12.76 32.01 -13.18
CA THR A 199 13.48 33.15 -13.74
C THR A 199 13.71 34.25 -12.70
N GLU A 200 12.73 34.55 -11.85
CA GLU A 200 12.86 35.53 -10.78
C GLU A 200 13.96 35.18 -9.77
N THR A 201 14.24 33.89 -9.59
CA THR A 201 15.22 33.38 -8.61
C THR A 201 16.66 33.40 -9.16
N LEU A 202 16.85 33.45 -10.51
CA LEU A 202 18.17 33.48 -11.15
C LEU A 202 18.91 34.80 -10.89
N ARG A 203 20.25 34.75 -10.94
CA ARG A 203 21.11 35.94 -10.98
C ARG A 203 20.92 36.69 -12.31
N GLU A 204 21.27 37.97 -12.33
CA GLU A 204 21.08 38.81 -13.50
C GLU A 204 21.90 38.34 -14.71
N ASP A 205 23.12 37.87 -14.50
CA ASP A 205 23.97 37.28 -15.55
C ASP A 205 23.38 36.03 -16.16
N GLN A 206 22.79 35.16 -15.31
CA GLN A 206 22.13 33.94 -15.77
C GLN A 206 20.84 34.24 -16.53
N ARG A 207 20.04 35.22 -16.09
CA ARG A 207 18.80 35.63 -16.78
C ARG A 207 19.12 36.13 -18.22
N LYS A 208 20.19 36.92 -18.37
CA LYS A 208 20.59 37.44 -19.68
C LYS A 208 21.04 36.37 -20.66
N ASN A 209 21.61 35.27 -20.14
CA ASN A 209 22.16 34.16 -20.92
C ASN A 209 21.26 32.91 -20.95
N LEU A 210 20.02 33.02 -20.47
CA LEU A 210 19.07 31.90 -20.42
C LEU A 210 18.62 31.55 -21.86
N CYS A 211 18.88 30.31 -22.26
CA CYS A 211 18.41 29.74 -23.52
C CYS A 211 16.97 29.28 -23.37
N THR A 212 16.01 30.02 -23.93
CA THR A 212 14.59 29.63 -23.90
C THR A 212 14.23 28.86 -25.15
N ILE A 213 13.78 27.61 -24.99
CA ILE A 213 13.32 26.74 -26.06
C ILE A 213 11.81 26.62 -25.96
N GLN A 214 11.10 27.22 -26.92
CA GLN A 214 9.65 27.14 -26.98
C GLN A 214 9.21 26.05 -27.95
N VAL A 215 8.33 25.17 -27.48
CA VAL A 215 7.88 23.98 -28.22
C VAL A 215 6.35 23.88 -28.23
N THR A 216 5.84 23.17 -29.22
CA THR A 216 4.46 22.65 -29.18
C THR A 216 4.51 21.14 -29.04
N TYR A 217 3.54 20.56 -28.37
CA TYR A 217 3.50 19.10 -28.10
C TYR A 217 3.72 18.28 -29.38
N SER A 218 3.03 18.60 -30.47
CA SER A 218 3.08 17.85 -31.73
C SER A 218 4.41 17.99 -32.49
N ARG A 219 5.16 19.09 -32.29
CA ARG A 219 6.42 19.41 -33.00
C ARG A 219 7.65 19.43 -32.10
N ARG A 220 7.53 19.02 -30.85
CA ARG A 220 8.57 19.12 -29.81
C ARG A 220 9.92 18.53 -30.22
N HIS A 221 9.94 17.35 -30.86
CA HIS A 221 11.20 16.75 -31.32
C HIS A 221 11.95 17.63 -32.28
N HIS A 222 11.27 18.15 -33.32
CA HIS A 222 11.87 19.01 -34.32
C HIS A 222 12.35 20.34 -33.72
N GLN A 223 11.52 20.95 -32.87
CA GLN A 223 11.81 22.27 -32.30
C GLN A 223 12.96 22.20 -31.29
N ILE A 224 13.01 21.16 -30.44
CA ILE A 224 14.14 20.94 -29.51
C ILE A 224 15.42 20.67 -30.32
N LEU A 225 15.39 19.77 -31.30
CA LEU A 225 16.57 19.47 -32.12
C LEU A 225 17.08 20.71 -32.85
N GLN A 226 16.19 21.51 -33.40
CA GLN A 226 16.56 22.77 -34.08
C GLN A 226 17.21 23.79 -33.12
N ALA A 227 16.66 23.94 -31.92
CA ALA A 227 17.22 24.86 -30.92
C ALA A 227 18.63 24.44 -30.46
N LEU A 228 18.89 23.13 -30.35
CA LEU A 228 20.18 22.59 -29.92
C LEU A 228 21.29 22.73 -30.96
N GLN A 229 20.97 23.07 -32.23
CA GLN A 229 21.97 23.34 -33.27
C GLN A 229 22.87 24.55 -32.92
N SER A 230 22.40 25.49 -32.12
CA SER A 230 23.17 26.63 -31.62
C SER A 230 24.07 26.32 -30.42
N GLY A 231 24.13 25.04 -30.02
CA GLY A 231 24.88 24.52 -28.89
C GLY A 231 23.97 24.01 -27.76
N VAL A 232 24.44 23.00 -27.07
CA VAL A 232 23.71 22.35 -25.97
C VAL A 232 23.97 23.08 -24.66
N PRO A 233 22.94 23.55 -23.92
CA PRO A 233 23.08 24.04 -22.55
C PRO A 233 23.67 22.99 -21.60
N GLU A 234 24.37 23.40 -20.55
CA GLU A 234 24.98 22.53 -19.54
C GLU A 234 23.95 21.97 -18.57
N SER A 235 22.82 22.66 -18.40
CA SER A 235 21.67 22.21 -17.59
C SER A 235 20.37 22.65 -18.22
N PHE A 236 19.36 21.80 -18.14
CA PHE A 236 18.00 22.10 -18.61
C PHE A 236 17.01 22.10 -17.45
N TYR A 237 16.10 23.06 -17.49
CA TYR A 237 14.97 23.17 -16.55
C TYR A 237 13.67 23.16 -17.34
N LEU A 238 12.78 22.28 -16.99
CA LEU A 238 11.54 22.05 -17.72
C LEU A 238 10.36 22.18 -16.76
N ALA A 239 9.32 22.86 -17.21
CA ALA A 239 8.07 22.97 -16.46
C ALA A 239 7.21 21.69 -16.57
N SER A 240 7.48 20.85 -17.59
CA SER A 240 6.70 19.65 -17.88
C SER A 240 7.60 18.43 -18.07
N PHE A 241 7.31 17.36 -17.36
CA PHE A 241 7.97 16.04 -17.52
C PHE A 241 7.84 15.50 -18.95
N SER A 242 6.78 15.85 -19.64
CA SER A 242 6.54 15.44 -21.04
C SER A 242 7.66 15.83 -22.00
N TYR A 243 8.23 17.02 -21.79
CA TYR A 243 9.34 17.50 -22.61
C TYR A 243 10.69 16.93 -22.17
N ALA A 244 10.82 16.57 -20.90
CA ALA A 244 12.04 16.01 -20.35
C ALA A 244 12.41 14.67 -21.01
N SER A 245 11.43 13.78 -21.19
CA SER A 245 11.65 12.51 -21.89
C SER A 245 12.08 12.73 -23.35
N THR A 246 11.43 13.66 -24.07
CA THR A 246 11.78 13.99 -25.45
C THR A 246 13.21 14.57 -25.54
N LEU A 247 13.56 15.48 -24.63
CA LEU A 247 14.90 16.06 -24.59
C LEU A 247 15.98 15.00 -24.34
N LYS A 248 15.75 14.09 -23.37
CA LYS A 248 16.64 12.96 -23.10
C LYS A 248 16.90 12.12 -24.34
N ASP A 249 15.82 11.76 -25.06
CA ASP A 249 15.94 10.92 -26.26
C ASP A 249 16.72 11.63 -27.37
N ILE A 250 16.52 12.93 -27.54
CA ILE A 250 17.28 13.75 -28.51
C ILE A 250 18.76 13.82 -28.15
N LEU A 251 19.07 14.09 -26.86
CA LEU A 251 20.45 14.15 -26.39
C LEU A 251 21.16 12.79 -26.57
N ALA A 252 20.51 11.70 -26.16
CA ALA A 252 21.11 10.37 -26.27
C ALA A 252 21.41 9.95 -27.72
N ASN A 253 20.57 10.35 -28.68
CA ASN A 253 20.70 9.92 -30.08
C ASN A 253 21.52 10.88 -30.96
N PHE A 254 21.49 12.18 -30.69
CA PHE A 254 22.07 13.19 -31.57
C PHE A 254 23.24 13.95 -30.95
N TYR A 255 23.40 13.90 -29.61
CA TYR A 255 24.46 14.56 -28.85
C TYR A 255 25.03 13.65 -27.76
N PRO A 256 25.47 12.41 -28.10
CA PRO A 256 25.89 11.41 -27.12
C PRO A 256 27.11 11.81 -26.27
N GLU A 257 27.89 12.78 -26.76
CA GLU A 257 29.04 13.38 -26.05
C GLU A 257 28.60 14.40 -24.98
N CYS A 258 27.33 14.85 -25.00
CA CYS A 258 26.80 15.82 -24.06
C CYS A 258 25.97 15.11 -23.00
N SER A 259 26.21 15.42 -21.74
CA SER A 259 25.44 14.86 -20.60
C SER A 259 24.92 15.98 -19.69
N PRO A 260 24.07 16.89 -20.21
CA PRO A 260 23.52 17.98 -19.40
C PRO A 260 22.59 17.41 -18.32
N ALA A 261 22.55 18.05 -17.15
CA ALA A 261 21.56 17.75 -16.13
C ALA A 261 20.17 18.19 -16.58
N ILE A 262 19.17 17.35 -16.38
CA ILE A 262 17.77 17.63 -16.72
C ILE A 262 16.95 17.70 -15.43
N HIS A 263 16.38 18.89 -15.14
CA HIS A 263 15.63 19.21 -13.94
C HIS A 263 14.15 19.43 -14.28
N THR A 264 13.24 18.72 -13.65
CA THR A 264 11.82 18.80 -13.99
C THR A 264 10.90 18.41 -12.82
N PRO A 265 9.75 19.07 -12.64
CA PRO A 265 8.65 18.47 -11.91
C PRO A 265 8.27 17.14 -12.57
N SER A 266 8.05 16.12 -11.78
CA SER A 266 7.76 14.79 -12.29
C SER A 266 6.70 14.10 -11.44
N PRO A 267 5.96 13.13 -12.00
CA PRO A 267 5.17 12.25 -11.17
C PRO A 267 6.05 11.48 -10.18
N LEU A 268 5.42 10.98 -9.11
CA LEU A 268 6.08 10.15 -8.12
C LEU A 268 6.42 8.78 -8.73
N PHE A 269 7.68 8.37 -8.63
CA PHE A 269 8.12 7.03 -9.03
C PHE A 269 8.59 6.25 -7.80
N THR A 270 8.14 5.03 -7.66
CA THR A 270 8.53 4.16 -6.55
C THR A 270 9.94 3.60 -6.72
N MET A 271 10.41 3.49 -7.98
CA MET A 271 11.78 3.05 -8.29
C MET A 271 12.60 4.22 -8.82
N PRO A 272 13.94 4.24 -8.59
CA PRO A 272 14.79 5.31 -9.08
C PRO A 272 14.79 5.34 -10.61
N GLU A 273 14.68 6.53 -11.17
CA GLU A 273 14.86 6.78 -12.59
C GLU A 273 16.14 7.59 -12.80
N GLN A 274 17.08 7.00 -13.53
CA GLN A 274 18.36 7.66 -13.83
C GLN A 274 18.14 8.78 -14.86
N HIS A 275 19.01 9.79 -14.84
CA HIS A 275 19.10 10.91 -15.78
C HIS A 275 18.25 12.15 -15.48
N PHE A 276 17.37 12.13 -14.47
CA PHE A 276 16.59 13.32 -14.12
C PHE A 276 16.82 13.73 -12.67
N ASP A 277 16.98 15.01 -12.44
CA ASP A 277 16.79 15.60 -11.11
C ASP A 277 15.33 16.06 -11.01
N LYS A 278 14.60 15.44 -10.08
CA LYS A 278 13.14 15.50 -10.02
C LYS A 278 12.66 16.34 -8.84
N TYR A 279 11.61 17.09 -9.08
CA TYR A 279 10.75 17.65 -8.06
C TYR A 279 9.43 16.86 -8.07
N GLU A 280 9.25 15.93 -7.14
CA GLU A 280 8.18 14.95 -7.22
C GLU A 280 6.83 15.55 -6.81
N LEU A 281 5.80 15.25 -7.61
CA LEU A 281 4.41 15.67 -7.46
C LEU A 281 3.53 14.42 -7.40
N ASN A 282 2.73 14.29 -6.34
CA ASN A 282 1.89 13.11 -6.13
C ASN A 282 0.58 13.20 -6.94
N TYR A 283 0.64 12.82 -8.21
CA TYR A 283 -0.53 12.81 -9.10
C TYR A 283 -1.60 11.79 -8.70
N ALA A 284 -1.25 10.74 -7.97
CA ALA A 284 -2.22 9.81 -7.43
C ALA A 284 -3.06 10.48 -6.33
N LEU A 285 -2.42 11.25 -5.43
CA LEU A 285 -3.13 12.06 -4.44
C LEU A 285 -4.00 13.13 -5.12
N LEU A 286 -3.48 13.79 -6.15
CA LEU A 286 -4.25 14.78 -6.93
C LEU A 286 -5.52 14.16 -7.52
N GLY A 287 -5.44 12.93 -8.08
CA GLY A 287 -6.59 12.22 -8.63
C GLY A 287 -7.64 11.88 -7.57
N GLN A 288 -7.21 11.37 -6.42
CA GLN A 288 -8.10 11.05 -5.30
C GLN A 288 -8.83 12.30 -4.77
N GLU A 289 -8.07 13.37 -4.52
CA GLU A 289 -8.61 14.62 -3.99
C GLU A 289 -9.52 15.34 -5.00
N ALA A 290 -9.18 15.27 -6.30
CA ALA A 290 -10.04 15.80 -7.36
C ALA A 290 -11.39 15.06 -7.40
N ALA A 291 -11.38 13.73 -7.32
CA ALA A 291 -12.62 12.95 -7.28
C ALA A 291 -13.45 13.28 -6.03
N ARG A 292 -12.79 13.38 -4.85
CA ARG A 292 -13.44 13.76 -3.59
C ARG A 292 -14.08 15.15 -3.70
N MET A 293 -13.31 16.14 -4.14
CA MET A 293 -13.75 17.52 -4.26
C MET A 293 -14.89 17.67 -5.28
N LEU A 294 -14.84 16.98 -6.41
CA LEU A 294 -15.89 16.99 -7.41
C LEU A 294 -17.20 16.43 -6.85
N LEU A 295 -17.15 15.30 -6.14
CA LEU A 295 -18.35 14.71 -5.52
C LEU A 295 -18.95 15.61 -4.42
N GLU A 296 -18.11 16.22 -3.59
CA GLU A 296 -18.57 17.21 -2.59
C GLU A 296 -19.24 18.43 -3.24
N ASN A 297 -18.71 18.90 -4.38
CA ASN A 297 -19.31 20.02 -5.12
C ASN A 297 -20.68 19.65 -5.70
N LEU A 298 -20.85 18.41 -6.19
CA LEU A 298 -22.13 17.92 -6.71
C LEU A 298 -23.21 17.82 -5.64
N ASP A 299 -22.83 17.48 -4.42
CA ASP A 299 -23.75 17.36 -3.27
C ASP A 299 -24.07 18.71 -2.61
N SER A 300 -23.29 19.75 -2.91
CA SER A 300 -23.44 21.07 -2.29
C SER A 300 -24.62 21.86 -2.88
N GLN A 301 -25.48 22.41 -2.02
CA GLN A 301 -26.55 23.32 -2.42
C GLN A 301 -26.11 24.78 -2.61
N SER A 302 -24.91 25.12 -2.13
CA SER A 302 -24.35 26.48 -2.25
C SER A 302 -23.09 26.47 -3.12
N TRP A 303 -23.10 27.28 -4.16
CA TRP A 303 -21.92 27.43 -5.00
C TRP A 303 -20.95 28.46 -4.39
N LYS A 304 -19.71 28.01 -4.14
CA LYS A 304 -18.56 28.89 -3.84
C LYS A 304 -17.33 28.28 -4.48
N PRO A 305 -16.55 29.06 -5.29
CA PRO A 305 -15.35 28.53 -5.89
C PRO A 305 -14.35 28.09 -4.82
N ARG A 306 -13.76 26.92 -5.02
CA ARG A 306 -12.71 26.37 -4.16
C ARG A 306 -11.43 26.27 -4.97
N GLN A 307 -10.37 26.87 -4.46
CA GLN A 307 -9.03 26.81 -5.03
C GLN A 307 -8.14 26.02 -4.07
N VAL A 308 -7.68 24.85 -4.48
CA VAL A 308 -6.87 23.96 -3.66
C VAL A 308 -5.51 23.75 -4.31
N LEU A 309 -4.45 24.05 -3.58
CA LEU A 309 -3.09 23.70 -3.94
C LEU A 309 -2.58 22.62 -3.02
N LEU A 310 -2.20 21.49 -3.59
CA LEU A 310 -1.57 20.40 -2.88
C LEU A 310 -0.10 20.70 -2.66
N ASN A 311 0.43 20.32 -1.51
CA ASN A 311 1.86 20.38 -1.28
C ASN A 311 2.56 19.37 -2.19
N ALA A 312 3.74 19.75 -2.66
CA ALA A 312 4.61 18.83 -3.36
C ALA A 312 5.35 17.95 -2.36
N ASP A 313 5.59 16.71 -2.71
CA ASP A 313 6.38 15.78 -1.88
C ASP A 313 7.87 16.16 -1.88
N GLY A 314 8.28 17.01 -2.81
CA GLY A 314 9.64 17.53 -2.90
C GLY A 314 10.62 16.53 -3.51
N ARG A 315 11.92 16.70 -3.18
CA ARG A 315 12.98 15.84 -3.69
C ARG A 315 13.10 14.57 -2.84
N ARG A 316 13.01 13.42 -3.49
CA ARG A 316 13.38 12.13 -2.90
C ARG A 316 14.80 11.78 -3.29
N ASP A 317 15.69 11.69 -2.32
CA ASP A 317 17.12 11.45 -2.57
C ASP A 317 17.46 9.97 -2.43
N TRP A 318 17.85 9.35 -3.55
CA TRP A 318 18.33 7.98 -3.62
C TRP A 318 19.85 7.89 -3.41
N THR A 319 20.53 9.03 -3.29
CA THR A 319 21.98 9.06 -3.24
C THR A 319 22.50 8.71 -1.85
N VAL A 320 23.60 7.99 -1.82
CA VAL A 320 24.36 7.70 -0.59
C VAL A 320 25.52 8.66 -0.51
N SER A 321 25.51 9.54 0.48
CA SER A 321 26.68 10.38 0.77
C SER A 321 27.77 9.54 1.39
N VAL A 322 28.81 9.25 0.60
CA VAL A 322 30.03 8.60 1.10
C VAL A 322 31.03 9.69 1.43
N PRO A 323 31.53 9.77 2.69
CA PRO A 323 32.56 10.74 3.02
C PRO A 323 33.82 10.55 2.19
N ASN A 324 34.39 11.63 1.69
CA ASN A 324 35.70 11.59 1.01
C ASN A 324 36.78 11.16 2.01
N GLY A 325 37.26 9.92 1.93
CA GLY A 325 38.29 9.39 2.80
C GLY A 325 38.79 8.01 2.37
N THR A 326 40.07 7.76 2.52
CA THR A 326 40.67 6.45 2.34
C THR A 326 40.32 5.54 3.51
N GLY A 327 39.64 4.40 3.25
CA GLY A 327 39.42 3.38 4.27
C GLY A 327 38.02 2.78 4.32
N HIS A 328 37.24 2.89 3.25
CA HIS A 328 35.93 2.18 3.19
C HIS A 328 36.20 0.66 3.01
N PRO A 329 35.37 -0.20 3.66
CA PRO A 329 35.46 -1.62 3.47
C PRO A 329 35.05 -1.99 2.04
N ASP A 330 35.66 -3.05 1.51
CA ASP A 330 35.29 -3.63 0.21
C ASP A 330 33.89 -4.24 0.25
N LYS A 331 33.43 -4.63 1.45
CA LYS A 331 32.15 -5.30 1.62
C LYS A 331 31.59 -5.15 3.03
N LEU A 332 30.25 -5.31 3.14
CA LEU A 332 29.52 -5.55 4.39
C LEU A 332 28.87 -6.92 4.36
N ASN A 333 28.96 -7.65 5.47
CA ASN A 333 28.39 -8.98 5.62
C ASN A 333 27.07 -8.92 6.42
N LEU A 334 25.99 -9.43 5.84
CA LEU A 334 24.66 -9.45 6.43
C LEU A 334 24.24 -10.88 6.77
N LEU A 335 23.71 -11.09 8.01
CA LEU A 335 23.03 -12.33 8.40
C LEU A 335 21.53 -12.12 8.31
N LEU A 336 20.86 -12.82 7.39
CA LEU A 336 19.44 -12.64 7.06
C LEU A 336 18.67 -13.96 7.14
N LEU A 337 17.36 -13.84 7.35
CA LEU A 337 16.43 -14.97 7.27
C LEU A 337 16.23 -15.39 5.81
N THR A 338 16.13 -16.68 5.55
CA THR A 338 15.67 -17.19 4.26
C THR A 338 14.19 -16.90 4.10
N SER A 339 13.87 -15.79 3.43
CA SER A 339 12.52 -15.23 3.30
C SER A 339 12.39 -14.42 2.00
N PRO A 340 11.17 -14.13 1.53
CA PRO A 340 10.97 -13.32 0.33
C PRO A 340 11.60 -11.92 0.41
N GLU A 341 11.71 -11.35 1.60
CA GLU A 341 12.27 -10.02 1.86
C GLU A 341 13.75 -9.92 1.48
N THR A 342 14.45 -11.01 1.54
CA THR A 342 15.89 -11.06 1.20
C THR A 342 16.14 -10.69 -0.26
N LEU A 343 15.24 -11.07 -1.17
CA LEU A 343 15.39 -10.74 -2.58
C LEU A 343 15.34 -9.20 -2.79
N ALA A 344 14.53 -8.49 -2.04
CA ALA A 344 14.49 -7.03 -2.11
C ALA A 344 15.81 -6.41 -1.66
N ILE A 345 16.40 -6.88 -0.53
CA ILE A 345 17.74 -6.44 -0.09
C ILE A 345 18.78 -6.70 -1.17
N GLN A 346 18.84 -7.91 -1.69
CA GLN A 346 19.83 -8.30 -2.71
C GLN A 346 19.72 -7.46 -3.99
N SER A 347 18.50 -7.07 -4.36
CA SER A 347 18.26 -6.22 -5.53
C SER A 347 18.71 -4.78 -5.28
N LEU A 348 18.32 -4.19 -4.15
CA LEU A 348 18.69 -2.83 -3.77
C LEU A 348 20.18 -2.70 -3.41
N ALA A 349 20.79 -3.74 -2.85
CA ALA A 349 22.22 -3.79 -2.58
C ALA A 349 23.07 -3.55 -3.83
N LYS A 350 22.61 -3.96 -5.00
CA LYS A 350 23.30 -3.66 -6.28
C LYS A 350 23.35 -2.16 -6.54
N LEU A 351 22.24 -1.45 -6.28
CA LEU A 351 22.19 0.01 -6.43
C LEU A 351 23.13 0.69 -5.42
N TYR A 352 23.12 0.24 -4.17
CA TYR A 352 24.04 0.73 -3.15
C TYR A 352 25.49 0.53 -3.55
N THR A 353 25.87 -0.67 -4.03
CA THR A 353 27.22 -0.99 -4.50
C THR A 353 27.64 -0.11 -5.68
N GLN A 354 26.74 0.17 -6.62
CA GLN A 354 27.03 1.07 -7.75
C GLN A 354 27.36 2.50 -7.29
N GLN A 355 26.72 2.98 -6.24
CA GLN A 355 26.92 4.33 -5.72
C GLN A 355 28.15 4.46 -4.81
N THR A 356 28.47 3.41 -4.05
CA THR A 356 29.47 3.48 -2.97
C THR A 356 30.72 2.66 -3.23
N GLY A 357 30.68 1.70 -4.16
CA GLY A 357 31.72 0.69 -4.34
C GLY A 357 31.72 -0.43 -3.30
N ILE A 358 30.92 -0.33 -2.22
CA ILE A 358 30.87 -1.31 -1.12
C ILE A 358 29.93 -2.46 -1.52
N ARG A 359 30.44 -3.69 -1.56
CA ARG A 359 29.62 -4.89 -1.83
C ARG A 359 28.84 -5.31 -0.61
N ILE A 360 27.60 -5.78 -0.83
CA ILE A 360 26.73 -6.30 0.24
C ILE A 360 26.63 -7.81 0.08
N GLU A 361 27.18 -8.56 1.02
CA GLU A 361 27.16 -10.04 1.01
C GLU A 361 26.13 -10.55 2.03
N CYS A 362 25.13 -11.33 1.55
CA CYS A 362 24.03 -11.85 2.37
C CYS A 362 24.25 -13.34 2.68
N THR A 363 24.34 -13.67 3.95
CA THR A 363 24.33 -15.07 4.45
C THR A 363 22.91 -15.39 4.94
N LEU A 364 22.27 -16.38 4.31
CA LEU A 364 20.91 -16.78 4.60
C LEU A 364 20.87 -17.97 5.57
N ARG A 365 20.01 -17.87 6.60
CA ARG A 365 19.78 -18.92 7.59
C ARG A 365 18.30 -19.08 7.89
N SER A 366 17.92 -20.22 8.41
CA SER A 366 16.58 -20.47 8.94
C SER A 366 16.37 -19.72 10.27
N TYR A 367 15.12 -19.60 10.67
CA TYR A 367 14.73 -18.96 11.94
C TYR A 367 15.44 -19.59 13.15
N ASP A 368 15.52 -20.91 13.19
CA ASP A 368 16.15 -21.64 14.30
C ASP A 368 17.69 -21.52 14.30
N GLU A 369 18.31 -21.52 13.13
CA GLU A 369 19.76 -21.29 13.00
C GLU A 369 20.13 -19.88 13.46
N ILE A 370 19.37 -18.85 13.06
CA ILE A 370 19.60 -17.48 13.53
C ILE A 370 19.53 -17.42 15.05
N TYR A 371 18.49 -17.98 15.66
CA TYR A 371 18.40 -17.99 17.12
C TYR A 371 19.59 -18.68 17.80
N SER A 372 20.04 -19.80 17.25
CA SER A 372 21.22 -20.50 17.75
C SER A 372 22.47 -19.64 17.67
N MET A 373 22.65 -18.94 16.54
CA MET A 373 23.81 -18.03 16.34
C MET A 373 23.74 -16.83 17.28
N LEU A 374 22.57 -16.21 17.47
CA LEU A 374 22.38 -15.10 18.42
C LEU A 374 22.69 -15.51 19.86
N SER A 375 22.48 -16.77 20.21
CA SER A 375 22.80 -17.34 21.53
C SER A 375 24.31 -17.58 21.75
N GLN A 376 25.12 -17.47 20.69
CA GLN A 376 26.57 -17.65 20.69
C GLN A 376 27.26 -16.44 20.07
N PRO A 377 27.55 -15.36 20.82
CA PRO A 377 28.07 -14.10 20.28
C PRO A 377 29.31 -14.24 19.38
N GLU A 378 30.12 -15.26 19.61
CA GLU A 378 31.30 -15.57 18.81
C GLU A 378 30.97 -15.85 17.33
N SER A 379 29.80 -16.43 17.09
CA SER A 379 29.29 -16.75 15.74
C SER A 379 28.94 -15.51 14.92
N LEU A 380 28.79 -14.34 15.57
CA LEU A 380 28.40 -13.08 14.95
C LEU A 380 29.60 -12.21 14.52
N ARG A 381 30.82 -12.56 14.88
CA ARG A 381 32.06 -11.74 14.64
C ARG A 381 32.29 -11.35 13.19
N ASN A 382 31.79 -12.15 12.24
CA ASN A 382 31.98 -11.90 10.81
C ASN A 382 30.83 -11.14 10.16
N PHE A 383 29.86 -10.67 10.92
CA PHE A 383 28.71 -9.95 10.40
C PHE A 383 28.72 -8.48 10.85
N ASP A 384 28.37 -7.60 9.92
CA ASP A 384 28.25 -6.17 10.15
C ASP A 384 26.79 -5.78 10.46
N ILE A 385 25.84 -6.55 9.90
CA ILE A 385 24.40 -6.36 10.12
C ILE A 385 23.75 -7.71 10.33
N ILE A 386 22.88 -7.80 11.32
CA ILE A 386 22.14 -9.02 11.63
C ILE A 386 20.63 -8.76 11.73
N ARG A 387 19.85 -9.74 11.26
CA ARG A 387 18.39 -9.71 11.40
C ARG A 387 17.99 -10.31 12.75
N LEU A 388 17.16 -9.55 13.47
CA LEU A 388 16.47 -10.03 14.66
C LEU A 388 14.97 -10.17 14.35
N ASP A 389 14.40 -11.29 14.77
CA ASP A 389 12.94 -11.41 14.82
C ASP A 389 12.37 -10.53 15.94
N VAL A 390 11.14 -10.04 15.79
CA VAL A 390 10.49 -9.21 16.80
C VAL A 390 10.46 -9.91 18.17
N THR A 391 10.30 -11.24 18.18
CA THR A 391 10.29 -12.06 19.40
C THR A 391 11.68 -12.25 20.02
N PHE A 392 12.75 -11.85 19.32
CA PHE A 392 14.14 -11.96 19.80
C PHE A 392 14.65 -10.65 20.39
N LEU A 393 14.05 -9.52 20.02
CA LEU A 393 14.59 -8.20 20.30
C LEU A 393 14.78 -7.98 21.82
N SER A 394 13.78 -8.22 22.64
CA SER A 394 13.84 -8.03 24.08
C SER A 394 14.82 -8.96 24.81
N TRP A 395 15.19 -10.09 24.18
CA TRP A 395 16.14 -11.05 24.75
C TRP A 395 17.58 -10.80 24.37
N PHE A 396 17.83 -10.28 23.17
CA PHE A 396 19.18 -10.17 22.64
C PHE A 396 19.68 -8.73 22.47
N ALA A 397 18.79 -7.73 22.36
CA ALA A 397 19.18 -6.39 21.92
C ALA A 397 20.39 -5.80 22.69
N ASP A 398 20.27 -5.64 23.99
CA ASP A 398 21.34 -5.04 24.81
C ASP A 398 22.57 -5.95 25.02
N ARG A 399 22.43 -7.25 24.75
CA ARG A 399 23.50 -8.24 24.91
C ARG A 399 24.46 -8.27 23.71
N ILE A 400 23.93 -8.11 22.50
CA ILE A 400 24.67 -8.36 21.27
C ILE A 400 24.71 -7.18 20.31
N LEU A 401 23.78 -6.21 20.42
CA LEU A 401 23.72 -5.07 19.50
C LEU A 401 24.34 -3.80 20.10
N THR A 402 24.82 -2.95 19.20
CA THR A 402 25.24 -1.59 19.51
C THR A 402 24.02 -0.67 19.48
N PRO A 403 23.80 0.18 20.49
CA PRO A 403 22.77 1.23 20.42
C PRO A 403 23.07 2.18 19.25
N LEU A 404 22.11 2.34 18.34
CA LEU A 404 22.31 3.10 17.10
C LEU A 404 22.46 4.59 17.35
N GLU A 405 21.79 5.14 18.37
CA GLU A 405 21.89 6.55 18.76
C GLU A 405 23.23 6.94 19.36
N GLU A 406 24.02 5.98 19.89
CA GLU A 406 25.38 6.23 20.33
C GLU A 406 26.33 6.46 19.16
N MET A 407 26.00 5.88 18.00
CA MET A 407 26.75 6.02 16.77
C MET A 407 26.37 7.26 15.98
N ASP A 408 25.06 7.57 15.90
CA ASP A 408 24.49 8.74 15.24
C ASP A 408 23.18 9.14 15.92
N PRO A 409 23.15 10.21 16.72
CA PRO A 409 21.92 10.68 17.37
C PRO A 409 20.78 11.01 16.39
N SER A 410 21.11 11.41 15.15
CA SER A 410 20.12 11.76 14.12
C SER A 410 19.39 10.53 13.57
N ILE A 411 19.76 9.30 13.95
CA ILE A 411 19.04 8.09 13.56
C ILE A 411 17.58 8.09 14.05
N ARG A 412 17.27 8.86 15.11
CA ARG A 412 15.92 9.04 15.60
C ARG A 412 14.99 9.74 14.59
N ASP A 413 15.54 10.53 13.69
CA ASP A 413 14.78 11.19 12.60
C ASP A 413 14.24 10.15 11.60
N VAL A 414 14.95 9.04 11.42
CA VAL A 414 14.49 7.91 10.61
C VAL A 414 13.25 7.27 11.23
N MET A 415 13.21 7.21 12.57
CA MET A 415 12.07 6.62 13.29
C MET A 415 10.77 7.41 13.09
N ALA A 416 10.87 8.74 12.88
CA ALA A 416 9.71 9.59 12.63
C ALA A 416 9.02 9.31 11.27
N GLN A 417 9.69 8.62 10.35
CA GLN A 417 9.13 8.25 9.05
C GLN A 417 8.24 6.99 9.12
N TYR A 418 8.36 6.18 10.18
CA TYR A 418 7.67 4.90 10.26
C TYR A 418 6.19 5.06 10.61
N ALA A 419 5.39 4.14 10.11
CA ALA A 419 3.98 4.07 10.46
C ALA A 419 3.80 3.75 11.95
N SER A 420 2.69 4.25 12.52
CA SER A 420 2.35 4.06 13.94
C SER A 420 2.38 2.57 14.34
N GLY A 421 2.97 2.27 15.48
CA GLY A 421 3.10 0.92 16.03
C GLY A 421 4.26 0.10 15.46
N ILE A 422 5.00 0.61 14.46
CA ILE A 422 6.18 -0.09 13.92
C ILE A 422 7.44 0.27 14.70
N ALA A 423 7.74 1.56 14.81
CA ALA A 423 8.97 2.03 15.45
C ALA A 423 9.18 1.42 16.84
N ASP A 424 8.21 1.58 17.73
CA ASP A 424 8.33 1.18 19.14
C ASP A 424 8.50 -0.34 19.32
N ASN A 425 7.81 -1.14 18.49
CA ASN A 425 7.80 -2.59 18.63
C ASN A 425 9.03 -3.28 18.05
N TYR A 426 9.71 -2.68 17.05
CA TYR A 426 10.77 -3.33 16.30
C TYR A 426 12.17 -2.76 16.54
N SER A 427 12.29 -1.62 17.21
CA SER A 427 13.55 -0.87 17.26
C SER A 427 14.11 -0.73 18.65
N SER A 428 13.26 -0.55 19.66
CA SER A 428 13.66 -0.07 20.98
C SER A 428 13.59 -1.18 22.02
N PHE A 429 14.58 -1.18 22.90
CA PHE A 429 14.58 -1.96 24.12
C PHE A 429 15.18 -1.13 25.25
N ASN A 430 14.52 -1.08 26.42
CA ASN A 430 14.97 -0.36 27.61
C ASN A 430 15.36 1.11 27.35
N GLY A 431 14.60 1.81 26.50
CA GLY A 431 14.84 3.23 26.15
C GLY A 431 15.92 3.48 25.11
N HIS A 432 16.66 2.45 24.69
CA HIS A 432 17.70 2.52 23.65
C HIS A 432 17.21 1.99 22.30
N LEU A 433 17.75 2.53 21.22
CA LEU A 433 17.44 2.16 19.84
C LEU A 433 18.51 1.19 19.33
N TYR A 434 18.16 -0.08 19.14
CA TYR A 434 19.12 -1.13 18.74
C TYR A 434 19.03 -1.55 17.30
N ALA A 435 17.88 -1.35 16.66
CA ALA A 435 17.63 -1.86 15.32
C ALA A 435 16.66 -0.95 14.54
N LEU A 436 16.69 -1.06 13.20
CA LEU A 436 15.69 -0.43 12.34
C LEU A 436 14.72 -1.48 11.80
N PRO A 437 13.39 -1.22 11.79
CA PRO A 437 12.40 -2.11 11.20
C PRO A 437 12.70 -2.31 9.73
N PHE A 438 12.76 -3.56 9.29
CA PHE A 438 12.99 -3.86 7.88
C PHE A 438 11.86 -4.70 7.29
N SER A 439 11.46 -5.73 8.01
CA SER A 439 10.40 -6.64 7.56
C SER A 439 9.31 -6.80 8.63
N PRO A 440 8.67 -5.70 9.07
CA PRO A 440 7.58 -5.81 10.03
C PRO A 440 6.42 -6.56 9.41
N SER A 441 5.81 -7.43 10.19
CA SER A 441 4.67 -8.22 9.76
C SER A 441 3.65 -8.32 10.89
N VAL A 442 2.38 -8.43 10.51
CA VAL A 442 1.27 -8.52 11.46
C VAL A 442 0.24 -9.52 10.95
N GLN A 443 -0.45 -10.19 11.83
CA GLN A 443 -1.53 -11.09 11.43
C GLN A 443 -2.68 -10.31 10.79
N ILE A 444 -3.19 -10.85 9.70
CA ILE A 444 -4.36 -10.38 8.97
C ILE A 444 -5.30 -11.54 8.66
N LEU A 445 -6.59 -11.25 8.57
CA LEU A 445 -7.58 -12.18 8.05
C LEU A 445 -7.69 -12.01 6.54
N CYS A 446 -7.38 -13.06 5.78
CA CYS A 446 -7.67 -13.15 4.36
C CYS A 446 -8.93 -13.98 4.13
N TYR A 447 -9.81 -13.54 3.25
CA TYR A 447 -11.05 -14.24 2.94
C TYR A 447 -11.40 -14.17 1.45
N ARG A 448 -12.23 -15.07 0.98
CA ARG A 448 -12.73 -15.13 -0.39
C ARG A 448 -13.83 -14.08 -0.59
N LYS A 449 -13.44 -12.86 -1.00
CA LYS A 449 -14.34 -11.74 -1.24
C LYS A 449 -15.47 -12.10 -2.20
N ASP A 450 -15.17 -12.85 -3.26
CA ASP A 450 -16.16 -13.31 -4.23
C ASP A 450 -17.26 -14.20 -3.60
N LEU A 451 -16.93 -14.98 -2.56
CA LEU A 451 -17.90 -15.80 -1.83
C LEU A 451 -18.72 -14.97 -0.84
N PHE A 452 -18.06 -14.06 -0.13
CA PHE A 452 -18.74 -13.17 0.83
C PHE A 452 -19.64 -12.14 0.14
N GLU A 453 -19.35 -11.75 -1.10
CA GLU A 453 -20.18 -10.83 -1.88
C GLU A 453 -21.27 -11.55 -2.70
N ASN A 454 -21.25 -12.87 -2.77
CA ASN A 454 -22.23 -13.65 -3.52
C ASN A 454 -23.64 -13.50 -2.92
N THR A 455 -24.57 -12.98 -3.69
CA THR A 455 -25.96 -12.67 -3.25
C THR A 455 -26.67 -13.91 -2.71
N MET A 456 -26.49 -15.07 -3.35
CA MET A 456 -27.14 -16.32 -2.94
C MET A 456 -26.58 -16.81 -1.61
N LEU A 457 -25.24 -16.83 -1.44
CA LEU A 457 -24.61 -17.27 -0.21
C LEU A 457 -24.96 -16.34 0.95
N LYS A 458 -24.97 -15.00 0.72
CA LYS A 458 -25.46 -14.02 1.72
C LYS A 458 -26.88 -14.35 2.18
N ARG A 459 -27.74 -14.69 1.23
CA ARG A 459 -29.14 -14.99 1.55
C ARG A 459 -29.29 -16.30 2.34
N ILE A 460 -28.62 -17.39 1.91
CA ILE A 460 -28.62 -18.66 2.62
C ILE A 460 -28.11 -18.48 4.06
N TYR A 461 -27.01 -17.74 4.22
CA TYR A 461 -26.43 -17.45 5.53
C TYR A 461 -27.43 -16.69 6.43
N GLN A 462 -28.08 -15.65 5.88
CA GLN A 462 -29.09 -14.87 6.59
C GLN A 462 -30.32 -15.71 6.98
N GLU A 463 -30.76 -16.63 6.13
CA GLU A 463 -31.87 -17.53 6.44
C GLU A 463 -31.52 -18.53 7.56
N GLN A 464 -30.28 -19.05 7.53
CA GLN A 464 -29.79 -20.05 8.49
C GLN A 464 -29.44 -19.43 9.85
N TYR A 465 -28.74 -18.31 9.85
CA TYR A 465 -28.15 -17.75 11.09
C TYR A 465 -28.80 -16.45 11.57
N ARG A 466 -29.72 -15.88 10.80
CA ARG A 466 -30.35 -14.57 11.09
C ARG A 466 -29.34 -13.41 11.21
N ALA A 467 -28.20 -13.54 10.54
CA ALA A 467 -27.10 -12.60 10.54
C ALA A 467 -26.64 -12.27 9.11
N THR A 468 -25.96 -11.17 8.94
CA THR A 468 -25.35 -10.78 7.65
C THR A 468 -24.02 -11.49 7.46
N LEU A 469 -23.78 -12.01 6.24
CA LEU A 469 -22.49 -12.59 5.89
C LEU A 469 -21.47 -11.47 5.61
N GLU A 470 -20.65 -11.16 6.58
CA GLU A 470 -19.57 -10.16 6.54
C GLU A 470 -18.27 -10.78 7.10
N PRO A 471 -17.07 -10.20 6.84
CA PRO A 471 -15.86 -10.69 7.48
C PRO A 471 -15.98 -10.73 9.01
N PRO A 472 -15.57 -11.83 9.68
CA PRO A 472 -15.81 -12.02 11.10
C PRO A 472 -15.07 -11.00 11.96
N VAL A 473 -15.75 -10.39 12.91
CA VAL A 473 -15.17 -9.47 13.90
C VAL A 473 -14.78 -10.20 15.19
N THR A 474 -15.47 -11.29 15.53
CA THR A 474 -15.18 -12.13 16.70
C THR A 474 -14.80 -13.55 16.26
N PHE A 475 -14.13 -14.31 17.15
CA PHE A 475 -13.86 -15.73 16.89
C PHE A 475 -15.12 -16.58 16.89
N LYS A 476 -16.19 -16.14 17.55
CA LYS A 476 -17.52 -16.77 17.43
C LYS A 476 -18.06 -16.65 16.01
N ASP A 477 -17.97 -15.46 15.41
CA ASP A 477 -18.38 -15.24 14.01
C ASP A 477 -17.49 -16.04 13.05
N PHE A 478 -16.17 -16.06 13.32
CA PHE A 478 -15.21 -16.84 12.53
C PHE A 478 -15.58 -18.33 12.50
N HIS A 479 -15.89 -18.90 13.65
CA HIS A 479 -16.32 -20.29 13.77
C HIS A 479 -17.63 -20.55 13.01
N GLN A 480 -18.64 -19.70 13.20
CA GLN A 480 -19.94 -19.82 12.52
C GLN A 480 -19.80 -19.73 10.99
N ILE A 481 -18.97 -18.81 10.50
CA ILE A 481 -18.70 -18.66 9.06
C ILE A 481 -17.87 -19.83 8.53
N ALA A 482 -16.90 -20.34 9.30
CA ALA A 482 -16.15 -21.52 8.93
C ALA A 482 -17.07 -22.75 8.77
N ALA A 483 -17.99 -22.96 9.72
CA ALA A 483 -18.99 -24.03 9.62
C ALA A 483 -19.88 -23.87 8.38
N PHE A 484 -20.32 -22.64 8.08
CA PHE A 484 -21.16 -22.34 6.91
C PHE A 484 -20.45 -22.63 5.58
N PHE A 485 -19.17 -22.27 5.44
CA PHE A 485 -18.41 -22.50 4.21
C PHE A 485 -17.84 -23.91 4.09
N THR A 486 -17.94 -24.76 5.10
CA THR A 486 -17.50 -26.15 5.00
C THR A 486 -18.52 -26.95 4.22
N ARG A 487 -18.11 -27.52 3.08
CA ARG A 487 -19.01 -28.23 2.13
C ARG A 487 -19.77 -29.39 2.79
N ALA A 488 -19.15 -30.08 3.74
CA ALA A 488 -19.81 -31.14 4.49
C ALA A 488 -21.06 -30.67 5.25
N ASN A 489 -21.09 -29.42 5.70
CA ASN A 489 -22.22 -28.81 6.40
C ASN A 489 -23.18 -28.06 5.47
N ASN A 490 -22.64 -27.49 4.41
CA ASN A 490 -23.40 -26.71 3.44
C ASN A 490 -23.02 -27.14 2.00
N PRO A 491 -23.81 -28.04 1.38
CA PRO A 491 -23.55 -28.51 0.02
C PRO A 491 -23.51 -27.38 -1.04
N ALA A 492 -24.09 -26.21 -0.75
CA ALA A 492 -24.04 -25.05 -1.62
C ALA A 492 -22.69 -24.31 -1.53
N SER A 493 -21.81 -24.67 -0.60
CA SER A 493 -20.49 -24.07 -0.50
C SER A 493 -19.60 -24.45 -1.69
N PRO A 494 -19.00 -23.46 -2.38
CA PRO A 494 -18.09 -23.71 -3.49
C PRO A 494 -16.69 -24.17 -3.05
N VAL A 495 -16.37 -24.08 -1.74
CA VAL A 495 -15.08 -24.50 -1.16
C VAL A 495 -15.24 -25.73 -0.27
N THR A 496 -14.13 -26.43 -0.04
CA THR A 496 -14.14 -27.67 0.75
C THR A 496 -14.16 -27.36 2.23
N TYR A 497 -13.35 -26.39 2.66
CA TYR A 497 -13.13 -26.02 4.06
C TYR A 497 -13.52 -24.56 4.30
N GLY A 498 -14.05 -24.29 5.48
CA GLY A 498 -14.43 -22.92 5.87
C GLY A 498 -13.24 -22.06 6.31
N ALA A 499 -12.23 -22.70 6.88
CA ALA A 499 -11.03 -22.01 7.34
C ALA A 499 -9.78 -22.90 7.28
N SER A 500 -8.61 -22.33 7.62
CA SER A 500 -7.35 -23.05 7.84
C SER A 500 -6.82 -22.86 9.26
N LEU A 501 -5.94 -23.76 9.70
CA LEU A 501 -5.16 -23.69 10.93
C LEU A 501 -3.71 -24.08 10.68
N THR A 502 -2.79 -23.39 11.37
CA THR A 502 -1.35 -23.63 11.30
C THR A 502 -0.82 -24.08 12.66
N LEU A 503 -0.61 -25.40 12.84
CA LEU A 503 -0.27 -25.99 14.13
C LEU A 503 0.99 -26.88 14.11
N GLY A 504 1.72 -26.94 12.99
CA GLY A 504 2.78 -27.95 12.80
C GLY A 504 4.04 -27.75 13.66
N ARG A 505 4.33 -26.50 14.11
CA ARG A 505 5.45 -26.19 15.02
C ARG A 505 4.95 -25.50 16.28
N LYS A 506 5.71 -25.62 17.39
CA LYS A 506 5.33 -25.04 18.68
C LYS A 506 5.07 -23.54 18.61
N SER A 507 6.01 -22.76 18.05
CA SER A 507 5.85 -21.31 17.93
C SER A 507 4.63 -20.90 17.08
N VAL A 508 4.28 -21.71 16.09
CA VAL A 508 3.14 -21.47 15.20
C VAL A 508 1.83 -21.82 15.91
N ALA A 509 1.78 -22.95 16.61
CA ALA A 509 0.64 -23.34 17.45
C ALA A 509 0.38 -22.32 18.57
N ALA A 510 1.46 -21.77 19.14
CA ALA A 510 1.34 -20.67 20.11
C ALA A 510 0.68 -19.44 19.50
N SER A 511 0.99 -19.09 18.25
CA SER A 511 0.36 -17.94 17.59
C SER A 511 -1.14 -18.13 17.39
N GLU A 512 -1.58 -19.32 17.01
CA GLU A 512 -3.01 -19.64 16.89
C GLU A 512 -3.76 -19.52 18.23
N PHE A 513 -3.14 -20.01 19.30
CA PHE A 513 -3.67 -19.85 20.66
C PHE A 513 -3.70 -18.39 21.08
N MET A 514 -2.56 -17.69 20.94
CA MET A 514 -2.39 -16.33 21.45
C MET A 514 -3.28 -15.32 20.73
N THR A 515 -3.57 -15.50 19.45
CA THR A 515 -4.51 -14.64 18.72
C THR A 515 -5.91 -14.71 19.32
N ARG A 516 -6.36 -15.90 19.72
CA ARG A 516 -7.66 -16.11 20.39
C ARG A 516 -7.65 -15.62 21.82
N TYR A 517 -6.59 -15.90 22.56
CA TYR A 517 -6.44 -15.44 23.94
C TYR A 517 -6.49 -13.90 24.01
N ARG A 518 -5.73 -13.21 23.14
CA ARG A 518 -5.69 -11.75 23.10
C ARG A 518 -6.98 -11.10 22.61
N ALA A 519 -7.82 -11.83 21.88
CA ALA A 519 -9.15 -11.34 21.50
C ALA A 519 -10.07 -11.13 22.73
N SER A 520 -9.84 -11.86 23.81
CA SER A 520 -10.67 -11.84 25.03
C SER A 520 -9.98 -11.20 26.22
N SER A 521 -8.65 -11.11 26.23
CA SER A 521 -7.86 -10.54 27.34
C SER A 521 -6.81 -9.57 26.85
N LEU A 522 -6.66 -8.50 27.61
CA LEU A 522 -5.71 -7.45 27.30
C LEU A 522 -4.35 -7.61 27.97
N ARG A 523 -4.22 -8.52 28.96
CA ARG A 523 -3.01 -8.59 29.77
C ARG A 523 -2.57 -10.02 30.03
N LEU A 524 -1.28 -10.27 29.88
CA LEU A 524 -0.58 -11.49 30.24
C LEU A 524 0.19 -11.38 31.57
N HIS A 525 -0.03 -10.31 32.31
CA HIS A 525 0.70 -10.00 33.53
C HIS A 525 -0.27 -9.59 34.63
N ASN A 526 0.00 -10.05 35.84
CA ASN A 526 -0.71 -9.61 37.04
C ASN A 526 -0.26 -8.20 37.49
N ALA A 527 -0.83 -7.72 38.59
CA ALA A 527 -0.50 -6.39 39.14
C ALA A 527 0.98 -6.27 39.55
N ASP A 528 1.65 -7.37 39.86
CA ASP A 528 3.06 -7.41 40.24
C ASP A 528 4.01 -7.50 39.03
N GLY A 529 3.46 -7.53 37.80
CA GLY A 529 4.23 -7.64 36.56
C GLY A 529 4.73 -9.04 36.23
N LYS A 530 4.24 -10.07 36.95
CA LYS A 530 4.55 -11.46 36.64
C LYS A 530 3.61 -12.00 35.57
N LEU A 531 4.12 -12.90 34.71
CA LEU A 531 3.31 -13.62 33.73
C LEU A 531 2.19 -14.36 34.43
N ASP A 532 0.96 -14.07 34.04
CA ASP A 532 -0.23 -14.71 34.57
C ASP A 532 -1.26 -14.93 33.46
N LEU A 533 -1.34 -16.17 32.99
CA LEU A 533 -2.31 -16.58 31.99
C LEU A 533 -3.67 -16.81 32.68
N ASN A 534 -4.68 -16.04 32.27
CA ASN A 534 -6.04 -16.26 32.79
C ASN A 534 -6.55 -17.63 32.36
N GLU A 535 -6.94 -18.41 33.33
CA GLU A 535 -7.30 -19.81 33.17
C GLU A 535 -8.54 -20.02 32.30
N GLU A 536 -9.58 -19.26 32.55
CA GLU A 536 -10.86 -19.35 31.82
C GLU A 536 -10.70 -18.88 30.35
N ILE A 537 -10.01 -17.78 30.14
CA ILE A 537 -9.74 -17.24 28.77
C ILE A 537 -8.83 -18.20 28.00
N GLY A 538 -7.83 -18.78 28.68
CA GLY A 538 -6.95 -19.76 28.06
C GLY A 538 -7.71 -21.04 27.65
N ARG A 539 -8.61 -21.53 28.51
CA ARG A 539 -9.48 -22.67 28.23
C ARG A 539 -10.36 -22.40 27.01
N GLN A 540 -11.04 -21.24 26.99
CA GLN A 540 -11.89 -20.82 25.86
C GLN A 540 -11.10 -20.71 24.55
N ALA A 541 -9.87 -20.19 24.58
CA ALA A 541 -9.01 -20.10 23.39
C ALA A 541 -8.65 -21.49 22.82
N LEU A 542 -8.38 -22.47 23.67
CA LEU A 542 -8.14 -23.86 23.26
C LEU A 542 -9.42 -24.54 22.72
N GLU A 543 -10.56 -24.35 23.38
CA GLU A 543 -11.84 -24.85 22.89
C GLU A 543 -12.16 -24.32 21.49
N GLN A 544 -12.00 -23.01 21.26
CA GLN A 544 -12.20 -22.41 19.94
C GLN A 544 -11.29 -23.02 18.86
N LEU A 545 -10.07 -23.43 19.20
CA LEU A 545 -9.18 -24.13 18.27
C LEU A 545 -9.65 -25.56 18.00
N ILE A 546 -10.04 -26.29 19.02
CA ILE A 546 -10.47 -27.70 18.94
C ILE A 546 -11.78 -27.77 18.14
N ASP A 547 -12.72 -26.89 18.41
CA ASP A 547 -14.03 -26.83 17.75
C ASP A 547 -13.94 -26.50 16.24
N LEU A 548 -12.84 -25.89 15.79
CA LEU A 548 -12.60 -25.67 14.36
C LEU A 548 -12.18 -26.93 13.59
N LYS A 549 -11.79 -28.01 14.28
CA LYS A 549 -11.24 -29.22 13.66
C LYS A 549 -12.07 -29.80 12.51
N PRO A 550 -13.43 -29.80 12.56
CA PRO A 550 -14.26 -30.28 11.45
C PRO A 550 -14.28 -29.36 10.22
N TYR A 551 -13.85 -28.10 10.35
CA TYR A 551 -14.01 -27.04 9.33
C TYR A 551 -12.72 -26.65 8.63
N VAL A 552 -11.61 -27.32 8.96
CA VAL A 552 -10.27 -27.02 8.44
C VAL A 552 -9.63 -28.23 7.81
N HIS A 553 -8.68 -27.97 6.90
CA HIS A 553 -7.87 -29.02 6.29
C HIS A 553 -7.13 -29.87 7.35
N GLN A 554 -7.11 -31.19 7.13
CA GLN A 554 -6.36 -32.12 7.97
C GLN A 554 -5.37 -32.94 7.13
N PRO A 555 -4.12 -33.12 7.59
CA PRO A 555 -3.50 -32.51 8.77
C PRO A 555 -3.40 -30.98 8.62
N THR A 556 -3.39 -30.28 9.75
CA THR A 556 -3.21 -28.82 9.76
C THR A 556 -1.84 -28.42 9.16
N TYR A 557 -1.74 -27.21 8.63
CA TYR A 557 -0.52 -26.74 7.98
C TYR A 557 0.65 -26.62 8.97
N SER A 558 1.88 -26.85 8.43
CA SER A 558 3.09 -26.87 9.24
C SER A 558 3.64 -25.47 9.51
N TRP A 559 3.55 -24.59 8.51
CA TRP A 559 4.08 -23.25 8.57
C TRP A 559 3.19 -22.27 7.79
N TRP A 560 3.37 -21.00 8.02
CA TRP A 560 2.58 -19.92 7.38
C TRP A 560 2.67 -19.89 5.85
N SER A 561 3.82 -20.28 5.28
CA SER A 561 3.94 -20.43 3.82
C SER A 561 3.02 -21.53 3.27
N ASP A 562 2.88 -22.63 4.01
CA ASP A 562 2.04 -23.76 3.60
C ASP A 562 0.56 -23.37 3.68
N THR A 563 0.19 -22.62 4.73
CA THR A 563 -1.17 -22.07 4.91
C THR A 563 -1.51 -21.10 3.77
N ALA A 564 -0.61 -20.18 3.44
CA ALA A 564 -0.82 -19.25 2.33
C ALA A 564 -0.92 -19.99 0.98
N ALA A 565 -0.13 -21.04 0.79
CA ALA A 565 -0.20 -21.89 -0.41
C ALA A 565 -1.53 -22.66 -0.48
N GLY A 566 -2.00 -23.23 0.63
CA GLY A 566 -3.29 -23.91 0.75
C GLY A 566 -4.46 -22.99 0.42
N PHE A 567 -4.51 -21.81 1.03
CA PHE A 567 -5.54 -20.81 0.70
C PHE A 567 -5.47 -20.39 -0.77
N SER A 568 -4.26 -20.21 -1.30
CA SER A 568 -4.02 -19.89 -2.72
C SER A 568 -4.55 -20.97 -3.67
N ALA A 569 -4.66 -22.23 -3.23
CA ALA A 569 -5.29 -23.31 -4.01
C ALA A 569 -6.82 -23.16 -4.15
N GLY A 570 -7.44 -22.27 -3.36
CA GLY A 570 -8.85 -21.90 -3.48
C GLY A 570 -9.84 -22.88 -2.85
N GLU A 571 -9.39 -23.75 -1.97
CA GLU A 571 -10.22 -24.74 -1.28
C GLU A 571 -10.79 -24.27 0.06
N GLU A 572 -10.38 -23.11 0.53
CA GLU A 572 -10.72 -22.52 1.82
C GLU A 572 -11.41 -21.16 1.65
N ALA A 573 -12.34 -20.83 2.56
CA ALA A 573 -13.05 -19.55 2.54
C ALA A 573 -12.29 -18.44 3.27
N MET A 574 -11.59 -18.78 4.37
CA MET A 574 -10.88 -17.85 5.26
C MET A 574 -9.56 -18.41 5.73
N THR A 575 -8.60 -17.54 5.99
CA THR A 575 -7.33 -17.87 6.64
C THR A 575 -6.79 -16.69 7.44
N ILE A 576 -6.12 -16.96 8.57
CA ILE A 576 -5.34 -15.96 9.31
C ILE A 576 -3.87 -16.25 9.04
N ILE A 577 -3.14 -15.30 8.47
CA ILE A 577 -1.71 -15.42 8.17
C ILE A 577 -0.99 -14.13 8.55
N TYR A 578 0.32 -14.20 8.67
CA TYR A 578 1.15 -12.99 8.74
C TYR A 578 1.25 -12.32 7.38
N SER A 579 1.19 -10.99 7.35
CA SER A 579 1.08 -10.18 6.13
C SER A 579 2.20 -10.39 5.12
N ASN A 580 3.41 -10.74 5.55
CA ASN A 580 4.54 -11.05 4.67
C ASN A 580 4.33 -12.31 3.81
N TYR A 581 3.42 -13.23 4.19
CA TYR A 581 3.08 -14.39 3.38
C TYR A 581 1.94 -14.11 2.38
N ALA A 582 1.24 -12.97 2.51
CA ALA A 582 0.10 -12.64 1.66
C ALA A 582 0.46 -12.47 0.17
N GLN A 583 1.72 -12.15 -0.17
CA GLN A 583 2.17 -12.08 -1.57
C GLN A 583 1.99 -13.42 -2.33
N THR A 584 1.94 -14.55 -1.65
CA THR A 584 1.62 -15.84 -2.30
C THR A 584 0.23 -15.82 -2.94
N LEU A 585 -0.70 -15.05 -2.38
CA LEU A 585 -2.09 -14.97 -2.81
C LEU A 585 -2.28 -14.19 -4.13
N VAL A 586 -1.33 -13.32 -4.47
CA VAL A 586 -1.38 -12.49 -5.70
C VAL A 586 -0.43 -12.99 -6.79
N LYS A 587 0.19 -14.15 -6.62
CA LYS A 587 0.98 -14.78 -7.68
C LYS A 587 0.09 -15.23 -8.85
N PRO A 588 0.60 -15.24 -10.09
CA PRO A 588 -0.17 -15.69 -11.26
C PRO A 588 -0.72 -17.12 -11.13
N SER A 589 -0.07 -17.99 -10.34
CA SER A 589 -0.51 -19.38 -10.08
C SER A 589 -1.63 -19.47 -9.04
N SER A 590 -1.97 -18.38 -8.36
CA SER A 590 -3.00 -18.37 -7.32
C SER A 590 -4.41 -18.47 -7.92
N LYS A 591 -5.21 -19.43 -7.48
CA LYS A 591 -6.63 -19.56 -7.89
C LYS A 591 -7.54 -18.51 -7.23
N VAL A 592 -7.02 -17.80 -6.23
CA VAL A 592 -7.73 -16.73 -5.52
C VAL A 592 -7.31 -15.32 -5.97
N LEU A 593 -6.44 -15.20 -6.97
CA LEU A 593 -6.04 -13.93 -7.54
C LEU A 593 -7.27 -13.10 -7.97
N GLY A 594 -7.35 -11.85 -7.51
CA GLY A 594 -8.49 -10.95 -7.74
C GLY A 594 -9.76 -11.25 -6.94
N LYS A 595 -9.75 -12.30 -6.08
CA LYS A 595 -10.91 -12.75 -5.28
C LYS A 595 -10.71 -12.58 -3.78
N ILE A 596 -9.64 -11.89 -3.38
CA ILE A 596 -9.23 -11.78 -1.98
C ILE A 596 -9.82 -10.53 -1.37
N GLY A 597 -10.43 -10.69 -0.20
CA GLY A 597 -10.68 -9.62 0.75
C GLY A 597 -9.73 -9.76 1.94
N VAL A 598 -9.42 -8.65 2.58
CA VAL A 598 -8.56 -8.61 3.76
C VAL A 598 -9.26 -7.81 4.85
N ALA A 599 -9.16 -8.28 6.08
CA ALA A 599 -9.73 -7.63 7.25
C ALA A 599 -8.78 -7.77 8.46
N LEU A 600 -9.07 -7.03 9.52
CA LEU A 600 -8.44 -7.24 10.83
C LEU A 600 -8.75 -8.66 11.32
N VAL A 601 -7.83 -9.25 12.07
CA VAL A 601 -8.11 -10.54 12.73
C VAL A 601 -9.30 -10.44 13.67
N PRO A 602 -10.08 -11.53 13.89
CA PRO A 602 -11.13 -11.53 14.89
C PRO A 602 -10.60 -11.13 16.26
N GLY A 603 -11.35 -10.28 16.98
CA GLY A 603 -10.91 -9.68 18.24
C GLY A 603 -10.04 -8.43 18.08
N GLN A 604 -9.64 -8.10 16.86
CA GLN A 604 -8.89 -6.86 16.49
C GLN A 604 -7.58 -6.62 17.28
N ASN A 605 -6.97 -7.67 17.79
CA ASN A 605 -5.70 -7.60 18.53
C ASN A 605 -4.68 -8.59 17.93
N PRO A 606 -4.10 -8.25 16.75
CA PRO A 606 -3.21 -9.13 16.02
C PRO A 606 -1.87 -9.34 16.72
N LEU A 607 -1.18 -10.41 16.36
CA LEU A 607 0.20 -10.65 16.77
C LEU A 607 1.17 -10.05 15.76
N LEU A 608 2.30 -9.60 16.27
CA LEU A 608 3.45 -9.16 15.47
C LEU A 608 4.28 -10.36 15.02
N GLY A 609 4.85 -10.24 13.85
CA GLY A 609 5.86 -11.11 13.28
C GLY A 609 6.91 -10.30 12.52
N GLY A 610 7.78 -10.97 11.79
CA GLY A 610 8.84 -10.29 11.05
C GLY A 610 10.00 -9.81 11.91
N GLY A 611 10.70 -8.75 11.49
CA GLY A 611 11.87 -8.35 12.24
C GLY A 611 12.55 -7.07 11.75
N SER A 612 13.67 -6.80 12.39
CA SER A 612 14.51 -5.61 12.23
C SER A 612 15.96 -5.98 11.93
N LEU A 613 16.73 -4.99 11.52
CA LEU A 613 18.16 -5.10 11.27
C LEU A 613 18.93 -4.27 12.30
N GLY A 614 19.91 -4.88 12.96
CA GLY A 614 20.77 -4.25 13.94
C GLY A 614 22.25 -4.52 13.69
N ILE A 615 23.11 -3.77 14.35
CA ILE A 615 24.59 -3.85 14.22
C ILE A 615 25.14 -4.58 15.42
N PRO A 616 25.78 -5.76 15.25
CA PRO A 616 26.36 -6.46 16.38
C PRO A 616 27.55 -5.70 16.97
N ARG A 617 27.74 -5.79 18.29
CA ARG A 617 28.86 -5.13 19.01
C ARG A 617 30.24 -5.52 18.48
N GLY A 618 30.34 -6.67 17.81
CA GLY A 618 31.58 -7.17 17.21
C GLY A 618 31.82 -6.75 15.77
N SER A 619 30.94 -5.92 15.17
CA SER A 619 31.14 -5.42 13.80
C SER A 619 32.43 -4.64 13.69
N VAL A 620 33.19 -4.88 12.64
CA VAL A 620 34.45 -4.16 12.32
C VAL A 620 34.21 -2.92 11.46
N HIS A 621 32.99 -2.77 10.91
CA HIS A 621 32.57 -1.66 10.05
C HIS A 621 31.24 -1.01 10.51
N PRO A 622 31.12 -0.62 11.81
CA PRO A 622 29.82 -0.20 12.35
C PRO A 622 29.27 1.07 11.70
N GLN A 623 30.11 2.02 11.30
CA GLN A 623 29.65 3.28 10.68
C GLN A 623 29.11 3.07 9.26
N GLU A 624 29.77 2.22 8.48
CA GLU A 624 29.32 1.86 7.13
C GLU A 624 28.05 1.01 7.20
N ALA A 625 27.95 0.12 8.18
CA ALA A 625 26.75 -0.66 8.45
C ALA A 625 25.55 0.27 8.79
N LEU A 626 25.78 1.28 9.66
CA LEU A 626 24.75 2.25 9.98
C LEU A 626 24.31 3.08 8.77
N ARG A 627 25.24 3.50 7.91
CA ARG A 627 24.95 4.22 6.67
C ARG A 627 24.10 3.38 5.72
N PHE A 628 24.44 2.10 5.54
CA PHE A 628 23.64 1.18 4.73
C PHE A 628 22.24 0.98 5.32
N LEU A 629 22.12 0.76 6.64
CA LEU A 629 20.81 0.62 7.31
C LEU A 629 19.96 1.87 7.15
N ARG A 630 20.54 3.05 7.38
CA ARG A 630 19.84 4.32 7.22
C ARG A 630 19.30 4.49 5.80
N TRP A 631 20.12 4.21 4.79
CA TRP A 631 19.71 4.27 3.40
C TRP A 631 18.58 3.25 3.09
N LEU A 632 18.74 2.00 3.51
CA LEU A 632 17.81 0.92 3.21
C LEU A 632 16.43 1.14 3.87
N CYS A 633 16.42 1.67 5.09
CA CYS A 633 15.22 1.77 5.93
C CYS A 633 14.55 3.15 5.88
N SER A 634 15.06 4.09 5.10
CA SER A 634 14.48 5.42 4.91
C SER A 634 13.81 5.54 3.55
N GLU A 635 12.91 6.53 3.40
CA GLU A 635 12.39 6.92 2.09
C GLU A 635 13.50 7.55 1.22
N PRO A 636 13.48 7.30 -0.09
CA PRO A 636 12.49 6.54 -0.88
C PRO A 636 12.80 5.04 -1.00
N VAL A 637 13.90 4.55 -0.45
CA VAL A 637 14.36 3.14 -0.59
C VAL A 637 13.39 2.18 0.10
N SER A 638 12.81 2.60 1.23
CA SER A 638 11.77 1.84 1.93
C SER A 638 10.55 1.56 1.04
N SER A 639 10.08 2.54 0.26
CA SER A 639 8.98 2.35 -0.69
C SER A 639 9.36 1.38 -1.82
N ALA A 640 10.59 1.45 -2.34
CA ALA A 640 11.07 0.49 -3.33
C ALA A 640 11.17 -0.94 -2.75
N THR A 641 11.63 -1.06 -1.50
CA THR A 641 11.64 -2.34 -0.79
C THR A 641 10.22 -2.92 -0.70
N ALA A 642 9.24 -2.09 -0.34
CA ALA A 642 7.85 -2.51 -0.25
C ALA A 642 7.26 -2.91 -1.62
N LEU A 643 7.59 -2.20 -2.70
CA LEU A 643 7.17 -2.57 -4.05
C LEU A 643 7.71 -3.96 -4.46
N LEU A 644 8.94 -4.29 -4.05
CA LEU A 644 9.58 -5.56 -4.38
C LEU A 644 9.06 -6.73 -3.54
N ASN A 645 8.60 -6.51 -2.31
CA ASN A 645 8.28 -7.60 -1.38
C ASN A 645 6.92 -7.50 -0.68
N GLY A 646 6.16 -6.41 -0.87
CA GLY A 646 4.85 -6.21 -0.24
C GLY A 646 4.90 -5.99 1.27
N ILE A 647 6.02 -5.48 1.80
CA ILE A 647 6.21 -5.16 3.22
C ILE A 647 6.62 -3.70 3.34
N ALA A 648 5.82 -2.93 4.04
CA ALA A 648 6.01 -1.50 4.24
C ALA A 648 6.42 -1.18 5.68
N THR A 649 7.26 -0.16 5.84
CA THR A 649 7.72 0.36 7.14
C THR A 649 7.32 1.82 7.33
N CYS A 650 7.59 2.67 6.34
CA CYS A 650 7.35 4.10 6.41
C CYS A 650 5.89 4.46 6.12
N GLN A 651 5.41 5.56 6.71
CA GLN A 651 4.03 6.04 6.52
C GLN A 651 3.73 6.33 5.05
N ASP A 652 4.62 7.03 4.35
CA ASP A 652 4.45 7.39 2.93
C ASP A 652 4.33 6.16 2.03
N THR A 653 5.02 5.06 2.39
CA THR A 653 4.91 3.77 1.70
C THR A 653 3.48 3.24 1.69
N TYR A 654 2.76 3.35 2.83
CA TYR A 654 1.37 2.90 2.92
C TYR A 654 0.40 3.76 2.11
N ASP A 655 0.75 5.00 1.85
CA ASP A 655 -0.06 5.94 1.06
C ASP A 655 0.32 5.92 -0.44
N ASN A 656 1.37 5.17 -0.80
CA ASN A 656 1.83 5.01 -2.18
C ASN A 656 0.87 4.12 -3.00
N MET A 657 0.33 4.66 -4.10
CA MET A 657 -0.68 3.99 -4.91
C MET A 657 -0.17 2.78 -5.67
N ASP A 658 1.09 2.77 -6.12
CA ASP A 658 1.67 1.62 -6.83
C ASP A 658 1.74 0.42 -5.89
N ILE A 659 2.11 0.67 -4.63
CA ILE A 659 2.20 -0.34 -3.59
C ILE A 659 0.81 -0.83 -3.18
N GLN A 660 -0.17 0.09 -2.99
CA GLN A 660 -1.54 -0.29 -2.68
C GLN A 660 -2.21 -1.11 -3.80
N ASN A 661 -1.94 -0.78 -5.07
CA ASN A 661 -2.46 -1.52 -6.21
C ASN A 661 -1.83 -2.91 -6.32
N SER A 662 -0.54 -3.03 -6.03
CA SER A 662 0.18 -4.30 -6.05
C SER A 662 -0.19 -5.20 -4.86
N TYR A 663 -0.48 -4.60 -3.71
CA TYR A 663 -0.68 -5.28 -2.43
C TYR A 663 -1.94 -4.77 -1.72
N PRO A 664 -3.12 -5.31 -2.01
CA PRO A 664 -4.42 -4.79 -1.54
C PRO A 664 -4.63 -4.87 -0.01
N TRP A 665 -3.74 -5.53 0.71
CA TRP A 665 -3.78 -5.63 2.18
C TRP A 665 -3.12 -4.46 2.91
N MET A 666 -2.38 -3.58 2.24
CA MET A 666 -1.55 -2.55 2.86
C MET A 666 -2.30 -1.67 3.86
N LYS A 667 -3.51 -1.23 3.52
CA LYS A 667 -4.33 -0.43 4.43
C LYS A 667 -4.68 -1.19 5.71
N VAL A 668 -5.09 -2.46 5.58
CA VAL A 668 -5.43 -3.30 6.75
C VAL A 668 -4.20 -3.60 7.59
N VAL A 669 -3.04 -3.81 6.97
CA VAL A 669 -1.75 -4.01 7.67
C VAL A 669 -1.39 -2.78 8.51
N ARG A 670 -1.45 -1.58 7.93
CA ARG A 670 -1.23 -0.33 8.67
C ARG A 670 -2.17 -0.20 9.87
N ASP A 671 -3.47 -0.40 9.63
CA ASP A 671 -4.48 -0.28 10.67
C ASP A 671 -4.30 -1.37 11.75
N SER A 672 -3.77 -2.54 11.37
CA SER A 672 -3.45 -3.64 12.30
C SER A 672 -2.29 -3.28 13.24
N PHE A 673 -1.23 -2.65 12.74
CA PHE A 673 -0.10 -2.22 13.61
C PHE A 673 -0.53 -1.27 14.71
N SER A 674 -1.48 -0.38 14.45
CA SER A 674 -2.02 0.54 15.45
C SER A 674 -2.85 -0.17 16.56
N LYS A 675 -3.24 -1.43 16.36
CA LYS A 675 -4.06 -2.24 17.30
C LYS A 675 -3.22 -3.17 18.17
N VAL A 676 -1.93 -3.34 17.88
CA VAL A 676 -1.10 -4.30 18.61
C VAL A 676 -0.92 -3.90 20.07
N THR A 677 -1.21 -4.85 20.96
CA THR A 677 -0.90 -4.72 22.38
C THR A 677 0.47 -5.33 22.66
N ASP A 678 1.34 -4.62 23.38
CA ASP A 678 2.64 -5.14 23.80
C ASP A 678 2.49 -6.36 24.71
N LEU A 679 3.14 -7.47 24.35
CA LEU A 679 3.17 -8.71 25.11
C LEU A 679 4.24 -8.70 26.21
N ARG A 680 5.25 -7.82 26.07
CA ARG A 680 6.36 -7.76 27.02
C ARG A 680 5.87 -7.29 28.38
N PRO A 681 6.41 -7.84 29.46
CA PRO A 681 6.15 -7.31 30.81
C PRO A 681 6.49 -5.82 30.83
N PRO A 682 5.75 -4.98 31.57
CA PRO A 682 6.24 -3.66 31.89
C PRO A 682 7.59 -3.85 32.60
N LEU A 683 8.65 -3.41 31.95
CA LEU A 683 10.03 -3.59 32.42
C LEU A 683 10.23 -2.79 33.69
N ARG A 684 10.09 -3.44 34.84
CA ARG A 684 10.40 -2.82 36.13
C ARG A 684 11.90 -2.65 36.31
N HIS A 685 12.75 -3.50 35.73
CA HIS A 685 14.21 -3.44 35.93
C HIS A 685 15.00 -4.15 34.83
N ALA A 686 14.80 -3.79 33.55
CA ALA A 686 15.74 -4.18 32.48
C ALA A 686 16.03 -5.71 32.34
N GLU A 687 15.18 -6.58 32.84
CA GLU A 687 15.35 -8.00 32.61
C GLU A 687 14.81 -8.38 31.21
N PRO A 688 15.66 -8.96 30.36
CA PRO A 688 15.24 -9.36 29.04
C PRO A 688 14.19 -10.46 29.10
N PHE A 689 13.09 -10.29 28.37
CA PHE A 689 12.02 -11.29 28.27
C PHE A 689 12.27 -12.28 27.13
N ASN A 690 12.38 -13.56 27.43
CA ASN A 690 12.53 -14.62 26.42
C ASN A 690 11.16 -15.02 25.85
N GLU A 691 10.64 -14.22 24.94
CA GLU A 691 9.34 -14.45 24.30
C GLU A 691 9.31 -15.77 23.53
N ARG A 692 10.40 -16.19 22.90
CA ARG A 692 10.47 -17.49 22.21
C ARG A 692 10.27 -18.66 23.18
N GLN A 693 10.87 -18.61 24.36
CA GLN A 693 10.67 -19.66 25.37
C GLN A 693 9.21 -19.71 25.83
N PHE A 694 8.61 -18.55 26.09
CA PHE A 694 7.20 -18.42 26.43
C PHE A 694 6.29 -19.03 25.36
N LEU A 695 6.47 -18.66 24.10
CA LEU A 695 5.70 -19.19 22.97
C LEU A 695 5.90 -20.70 22.78
N ASN A 696 7.10 -21.24 23.03
CA ASN A 696 7.34 -22.68 22.95
C ASN A 696 6.62 -23.48 24.04
N ILE A 697 6.48 -22.92 25.26
CA ILE A 697 5.69 -23.54 26.33
C ILE A 697 4.21 -23.63 25.90
N ILE A 698 3.63 -22.50 25.51
CA ILE A 698 2.24 -22.43 25.06
C ILE A 698 1.99 -23.35 23.87
N GLY A 699 2.85 -23.32 22.87
CA GLY A 699 2.63 -24.07 21.65
C GLY A 699 2.73 -25.58 21.81
N ALA A 700 3.57 -26.07 22.71
CA ALA A 700 3.65 -27.50 23.00
C ALA A 700 2.31 -28.03 23.54
N THR A 701 1.79 -27.39 24.58
CA THR A 701 0.52 -27.76 25.19
C THR A 701 -0.68 -27.53 24.29
N THR A 702 -0.65 -26.47 23.45
CA THR A 702 -1.69 -26.24 22.42
C THR A 702 -1.76 -27.40 21.43
N GLN A 703 -0.60 -27.91 20.95
CA GLN A 703 -0.55 -29.06 20.05
C GLN A 703 -1.11 -30.33 20.73
N GLU A 704 -0.76 -30.59 22.01
CA GLU A 704 -1.24 -31.74 22.77
C GLU A 704 -2.74 -31.68 23.04
N ALA A 705 -3.26 -30.50 23.36
CA ALA A 705 -4.71 -30.30 23.53
C ALA A 705 -5.46 -30.50 22.20
N TYR A 706 -4.97 -29.95 21.11
CA TYR A 706 -5.58 -30.14 19.80
C TYR A 706 -5.56 -31.60 19.33
N GLN A 707 -4.53 -32.35 19.70
CA GLN A 707 -4.44 -33.79 19.43
C GLN A 707 -5.32 -34.63 20.38
N GLY A 708 -5.92 -34.06 21.43
CA GLY A 708 -6.73 -34.75 22.43
C GLY A 708 -5.92 -35.53 23.48
N LYS A 709 -4.62 -35.18 23.64
CA LYS A 709 -3.76 -35.78 24.69
C LYS A 709 -3.95 -35.10 26.04
N LEU A 710 -4.35 -33.83 26.04
CA LEU A 710 -4.69 -33.05 27.22
C LEU A 710 -6.09 -32.46 27.01
N THR A 711 -6.84 -32.33 28.11
CA THR A 711 -8.04 -31.47 28.10
C THR A 711 -7.60 -30.00 28.06
N PRO A 712 -8.47 -29.05 27.64
CA PRO A 712 -8.17 -27.64 27.73
C PRO A 712 -7.75 -27.18 29.13
N GLU A 713 -8.38 -27.65 30.16
CA GLU A 713 -8.07 -27.37 31.57
C GLU A 713 -6.67 -27.88 31.98
N GLU A 714 -6.35 -29.14 31.65
CA GLU A 714 -5.03 -29.72 31.89
C GLU A 714 -3.93 -28.96 31.18
N ALA A 715 -4.16 -28.60 29.92
CA ALA A 715 -3.21 -27.87 29.12
C ALA A 715 -2.90 -26.46 29.70
N ILE A 716 -3.91 -25.73 30.15
CA ILE A 716 -3.70 -24.42 30.77
C ILE A 716 -3.00 -24.54 32.12
N ALA A 717 -3.36 -25.54 32.94
CA ALA A 717 -2.67 -25.80 34.19
C ALA A 717 -1.18 -26.12 33.96
N GLU A 718 -0.86 -26.91 32.95
CA GLU A 718 0.51 -27.24 32.56
C GLU A 718 1.28 -26.00 32.09
N VAL A 719 0.69 -25.16 31.19
CA VAL A 719 1.31 -23.91 30.76
C VAL A 719 1.68 -23.02 31.95
N ARG A 720 0.76 -22.83 32.92
CA ARG A 720 1.01 -21.99 34.10
C ARG A 720 2.13 -22.56 34.97
N ASN A 721 2.18 -23.87 35.14
CA ASN A 721 3.24 -24.56 35.89
C ASN A 721 4.62 -24.42 35.21
N GLU A 722 4.67 -24.58 33.89
CA GLU A 722 5.90 -24.44 33.11
C GLU A 722 6.41 -23.01 33.09
N ILE A 723 5.51 -21.99 32.99
CA ILE A 723 5.86 -20.58 33.10
C ILE A 723 6.52 -20.32 34.46
N ARG A 724 5.90 -20.72 35.58
CA ARG A 724 6.45 -20.54 36.90
C ARG A 724 7.81 -21.23 37.08
N ARG A 725 7.99 -22.40 36.47
CA ARG A 725 9.23 -23.18 36.60
C ARG A 725 10.39 -22.58 35.77
N LYS A 726 10.12 -21.99 34.60
CA LYS A 726 11.15 -21.62 33.61
C LYS A 726 11.32 -20.13 33.41
N MET A 727 10.36 -19.33 33.84
CA MET A 727 10.32 -17.90 33.52
C MET A 727 10.16 -17.00 34.76
N ASP A 728 9.75 -17.53 35.93
CA ASP A 728 9.84 -16.89 37.25
C ASP A 728 11.23 -17.14 37.85
#